data_91884935113e0e22fbec81db7e83c1f7
#
_entry.id   91884935113e0e22fbec81db7e83c1f7
#
_cell.length_a   1.000
_cell.length_b   1.000
_cell.length_c   1.000
_cell.angle_alpha   90.00
_cell.angle_beta   90.00
_cell.angle_gamma   90.00
#
_symmetry.space_group_name_H-M   'P 1'
#
loop_
_entity.id
_entity.type
_entity.pdbx_description
1 polymer ?
#
loop_
_entity_poly.entity_id
_entity_poly.type
_entity_poly.pdbx_seq_one_letter_code
_entity_poly.pdbx_strand_id
1 'polypeptide(L)'
;VSGKTIIPRGAGTSLAGQCVGGGVVMDTGRHMNAILEINLEEGWAEVEPGVVRDELNFHLAPMGWFFGPNTSTSNRCMMGGMVGNNSSGSTSISYGTTREKLLGLEVVTAGGDVIKIGAIKSDASSDIPAKVLNWEADWGKAFSSENLGQFFPDSSIHRRNTGYAIDLLTHTKEHQNKWLDVLCGSEGTLAITTKIRLQLDPLPPKHVAVIAFHYHSMDAALGDTQLLMKRTPYQLELMDRIILECTRESKEYGPYRSFVIGDPAAILLVECRGETTAELDQAIEEMTATKSYEQTVLRGEESDKVWKLRAAGLGLLSNIPGDAKPVACIEDTAVRLDVLQEYIREFDMLMQRYGQQSVYYAHAGAGELHLRPLLNLKTSEGVKLLYDISKSSAELVKKYGGSLSGEHGDGRVRAPFIKDFYGKQVYPWMVSFKEAWDPNGLLNAGKIVHAKPMTEDLRYQVDREEPVIDSLLNFNPEGGFLRAVEKCNGSGDCRRLPHSGALMCPSYMASRDEWDSTRGRANILRSVLTEQSTAGFTAPEVAEAMQHCVGCKGCTKECPSGVDMAAMKLEFLYQNRSNRTLGDIAFANFHRAEKFLALRAIINPLLQLGMTKRFLGIAPERSMPALASPAYMKAYTSGFTATSAKNSLRPVVLWVDEFTAAQEPVLVGKAIDVLTALGCTPVVFYAPSGRALLSGGFLPQASAIAKSAVHGLQDLLQNMGEVPIIGLEASAVLSAVDEYTRLLDGTDLEWIKERKFQTIDHFLANYLVTIDSPQQKFHSFHEAILLHVHCHQKSLENAGDTAYVLQLLLGAKVNRVKSSCCGMAGGYGMKKENYEMSTKMANLVLIPNVEAFDGEYVVATGTSCRHQIQDLAQRTAVHLLDVLWDQLIMDTTAQD
;
A
#
# COMPACT_ATOMS: atom_id res chain seq x y z
N VAL A 1 17.23 27.85 17.02
CA VAL A 1 17.46 26.83 15.99
C VAL A 1 18.88 26.94 15.50
N SER A 2 19.66 25.87 15.62
CA SER A 2 21.14 25.81 15.48
C SER A 2 21.64 25.97 14.02
N GLY A 3 21.05 26.87 13.20
CA GLY A 3 21.47 27.12 11.82
C GLY A 3 21.19 25.95 10.85
N LYS A 4 20.43 24.91 11.27
CA LYS A 4 19.99 23.79 10.41
C LYS A 4 18.75 24.16 9.62
N THR A 5 18.66 23.71 8.38
CA THR A 5 17.46 23.87 7.54
C THR A 5 16.31 23.00 8.07
N ILE A 6 15.07 23.46 7.86
CA ILE A 6 13.83 22.72 8.19
C ILE A 6 13.22 22.20 6.89
N ILE A 7 12.89 20.92 6.86
CA ILE A 7 12.30 20.24 5.71
C ILE A 7 10.90 19.79 6.10
N PRO A 8 9.84 20.49 5.68
CA PRO A 8 8.47 20.06 5.95
C PRO A 8 8.16 18.79 5.15
N ARG A 9 7.53 17.82 5.80
CA ARG A 9 7.21 16.52 5.22
C ARG A 9 5.79 16.09 5.60
N GLY A 10 4.96 15.83 4.61
CA GLY A 10 3.71 15.11 4.75
C GLY A 10 3.93 13.59 4.61
N ALA A 11 3.20 12.94 3.71
CA ALA A 11 3.32 11.49 3.50
C ALA A 11 4.64 11.04 2.85
N GLY A 12 5.47 11.94 2.34
CA GLY A 12 6.70 11.61 1.62
C GLY A 12 6.43 10.79 0.35
N THR A 13 5.36 11.10 -0.38
CA THR A 13 5.00 10.49 -1.66
C THR A 13 5.52 11.26 -2.87
N SER A 14 6.10 12.42 -2.64
CA SER A 14 6.69 13.27 -3.68
C SER A 14 7.85 12.55 -4.38
N LEU A 15 7.92 12.66 -5.71
CA LEU A 15 8.87 11.94 -6.56
C LEU A 15 10.14 12.75 -6.87
N ALA A 16 10.06 14.09 -6.80
CA ALA A 16 11.17 14.97 -7.16
C ALA A 16 12.13 15.31 -5.99
N GLY A 17 11.93 14.73 -4.81
CA GLY A 17 12.84 14.90 -3.67
C GLY A 17 12.60 16.18 -2.85
N GLN A 18 11.41 16.76 -2.86
CA GLN A 18 11.06 17.92 -2.04
C GLN A 18 11.23 17.69 -0.55
N CYS A 19 10.80 16.51 -0.08
CA CYS A 19 10.74 16.16 1.34
C CYS A 19 11.99 15.46 1.89
N VAL A 20 13.14 15.58 1.20
CA VAL A 20 14.41 14.99 1.64
C VAL A 20 15.53 16.03 1.66
N GLY A 21 16.47 15.88 2.61
CA GLY A 21 17.61 16.77 2.75
C GLY A 21 18.36 16.55 4.06
N GLY A 22 19.48 17.26 4.28
CA GLY A 22 20.36 17.14 5.43
C GLY A 22 19.96 17.96 6.66
N GLY A 23 18.74 18.51 6.71
CA GLY A 23 18.25 19.33 7.81
C GLY A 23 17.40 18.56 8.83
N VAL A 24 16.58 19.31 9.57
CA VAL A 24 15.56 18.76 10.48
C VAL A 24 14.30 18.48 9.68
N VAL A 25 13.91 17.22 9.57
CA VAL A 25 12.64 16.81 8.93
C VAL A 25 11.49 17.05 9.91
N MET A 26 10.52 17.86 9.50
CA MET A 26 9.29 18.13 10.25
C MET A 26 8.14 17.31 9.65
N ASP A 27 7.87 16.14 10.24
CA ASP A 27 6.73 15.29 9.82
C ASP A 27 5.42 15.82 10.42
N THR A 28 4.48 16.22 9.57
CA THR A 28 3.17 16.72 9.98
C THR A 28 2.13 15.61 10.19
N GLY A 29 2.40 14.39 9.70
CA GLY A 29 1.42 13.31 9.65
C GLY A 29 1.07 12.70 11.00
N ARG A 30 1.94 12.83 12.00
CA ARG A 30 1.77 12.19 13.30
C ARG A 30 0.89 12.99 14.26
N HIS A 31 1.01 14.32 14.26
CA HIS A 31 0.43 15.18 15.29
C HIS A 31 -0.39 16.37 14.73
N MET A 32 -0.37 16.62 13.44
CA MET A 32 -1.09 17.70 12.77
C MET A 32 -2.05 17.12 11.70
N ASN A 33 -3.01 16.30 12.13
CA ASN A 33 -3.88 15.54 11.22
C ASN A 33 -5.38 15.63 11.57
N ALA A 34 -5.79 16.70 12.22
CA ALA A 34 -7.19 16.93 12.55
C ALA A 34 -7.96 17.60 11.41
N ILE A 35 -9.19 17.16 11.17
CA ILE A 35 -10.21 17.92 10.43
C ILE A 35 -10.81 18.89 11.43
N LEU A 36 -10.57 20.20 11.22
CA LEU A 36 -10.87 21.24 12.21
C LEU A 36 -12.33 21.72 12.12
N GLU A 37 -12.80 21.97 10.89
CA GLU A 37 -14.15 22.48 10.63
C GLU A 37 -14.64 22.04 9.25
N ILE A 38 -15.93 21.73 9.12
CA ILE A 38 -16.62 21.49 7.85
C ILE A 38 -17.85 22.40 7.81
N ASN A 39 -17.95 23.23 6.79
CA ASN A 39 -19.10 24.10 6.52
C ASN A 39 -19.74 23.70 5.20
N LEU A 40 -20.87 22.99 5.29
CA LEU A 40 -21.58 22.48 4.12
C LEU A 40 -22.43 23.56 3.42
N GLU A 41 -22.83 24.63 4.12
CA GLU A 41 -23.61 25.72 3.54
C GLU A 41 -22.75 26.54 2.58
N GLU A 42 -21.49 26.79 2.96
CA GLU A 42 -20.51 27.49 2.14
C GLU A 42 -19.63 26.58 1.30
N GLY A 43 -19.73 25.24 1.48
CA GLY A 43 -18.99 24.23 0.70
C GLY A 43 -17.48 24.22 0.93
N TRP A 44 -17.02 24.32 2.19
CA TRP A 44 -15.59 24.26 2.50
C TRP A 44 -15.26 23.40 3.74
N ALA A 45 -13.99 22.99 3.80
CA ALA A 45 -13.41 22.34 4.97
C ALA A 45 -12.10 23.02 5.39
N GLU A 46 -11.85 23.08 6.71
CA GLU A 46 -10.58 23.52 7.31
C GLU A 46 -9.89 22.32 7.95
N VAL A 47 -8.61 22.10 7.58
CA VAL A 47 -7.86 20.92 7.98
C VAL A 47 -6.42 21.26 8.36
N GLU A 48 -5.80 20.41 9.16
CA GLU A 48 -4.36 20.43 9.40
C GLU A 48 -3.59 19.75 8.25
N PRO A 49 -2.30 20.08 8.03
CA PRO A 49 -1.53 19.63 6.87
C PRO A 49 -1.30 18.11 6.78
N GLY A 50 -1.41 17.37 7.89
CA GLY A 50 -1.25 15.93 7.98
C GLY A 50 -2.52 15.12 7.69
N VAL A 51 -3.67 15.77 7.45
CA VAL A 51 -4.91 15.07 7.04
C VAL A 51 -4.69 14.40 5.70
N VAL A 52 -5.03 13.11 5.60
CA VAL A 52 -4.96 12.36 4.34
C VAL A 52 -6.18 12.67 3.48
N ARG A 53 -5.97 12.86 2.18
CA ARG A 53 -7.03 13.22 1.23
C ARG A 53 -8.24 12.26 1.31
N ASP A 54 -8.03 10.96 1.27
CA ASP A 54 -9.13 9.98 1.32
C ASP A 54 -9.75 9.88 2.72
N GLU A 55 -9.03 10.24 3.79
CA GLU A 55 -9.59 10.37 5.14
C GLU A 55 -10.60 11.53 5.19
N LEU A 56 -10.24 12.68 4.62
CA LEU A 56 -11.16 13.81 4.46
C LEU A 56 -12.41 13.38 3.67
N ASN A 57 -12.23 12.75 2.53
CA ASN A 57 -13.33 12.31 1.67
C ASN A 57 -14.22 11.22 2.32
N PHE A 58 -13.64 10.36 3.14
CA PHE A 58 -14.41 9.39 3.92
C PHE A 58 -15.39 10.07 4.87
N HIS A 59 -14.98 11.19 5.49
CA HIS A 59 -15.85 11.97 6.37
C HIS A 59 -16.87 12.81 5.59
N LEU A 60 -16.52 13.33 4.42
CA LEU A 60 -17.38 14.19 3.61
C LEU A 60 -18.45 13.44 2.80
N ALA A 61 -18.14 12.22 2.34
CA ALA A 61 -19.02 11.46 1.44
C ALA A 61 -20.45 11.22 1.99
N PRO A 62 -20.65 10.87 3.29
CA PRO A 62 -22.00 10.75 3.85
C PRO A 62 -22.82 12.07 3.84
N MET A 63 -22.12 13.21 3.71
CA MET A 63 -22.71 14.55 3.68
C MET A 63 -22.97 15.04 2.24
N GLY A 64 -22.66 14.23 1.22
CA GLY A 64 -22.84 14.56 -0.19
C GLY A 64 -21.72 15.38 -0.81
N TRP A 65 -20.56 15.49 -0.15
CA TRP A 65 -19.44 16.33 -0.56
C TRP A 65 -18.13 15.55 -0.67
N PHE A 66 -17.13 16.09 -1.38
CA PHE A 66 -15.77 15.57 -1.43
C PHE A 66 -14.77 16.65 -1.86
N PHE A 67 -13.48 16.37 -1.73
CA PHE A 67 -12.39 17.16 -2.29
C PHE A 67 -11.97 16.56 -3.63
N GLY A 68 -12.20 17.28 -4.73
CA GLY A 68 -12.13 16.78 -6.11
C GLY A 68 -10.75 16.37 -6.63
N PRO A 69 -9.65 17.15 -6.42
CA PRO A 69 -8.32 16.77 -6.91
C PRO A 69 -7.91 15.37 -6.41
N ASN A 70 -7.49 14.47 -7.33
CA ASN A 70 -7.35 13.03 -7.05
C ASN A 70 -6.02 12.47 -7.56
N THR A 71 -5.00 12.50 -6.72
CA THR A 71 -3.69 11.92 -7.03
C THR A 71 -3.71 10.39 -6.96
N SER A 72 -2.78 9.71 -7.64
CA SER A 72 -2.59 8.26 -7.53
C SER A 72 -2.25 7.78 -6.09
N THR A 73 -1.87 8.71 -5.24
CA THR A 73 -1.54 8.48 -3.82
C THR A 73 -2.63 8.95 -2.86
N SER A 74 -3.85 9.18 -3.34
CA SER A 74 -4.97 9.76 -2.57
C SER A 74 -5.21 9.11 -1.21
N ASN A 75 -5.03 7.80 -1.13
CA ASN A 75 -5.22 7.01 0.10
C ASN A 75 -4.13 7.22 1.17
N ARG A 76 -3.12 8.06 0.88
CA ARG A 76 -1.99 8.32 1.79
C ARG A 76 -1.37 9.71 1.65
N CYS A 77 -1.56 10.44 0.53
CA CYS A 77 -1.08 11.81 0.42
C CYS A 77 -1.79 12.72 1.42
N MET A 78 -1.06 13.71 1.91
CA MET A 78 -1.53 14.63 2.94
C MET A 78 -1.78 16.02 2.37
N MET A 79 -2.76 16.72 2.91
CA MET A 79 -3.21 18.02 2.41
C MET A 79 -2.09 19.05 2.34
N GLY A 80 -1.19 19.09 3.35
CA GLY A 80 -0.01 19.97 3.32
C GLY A 80 0.94 19.67 2.17
N GLY A 81 1.10 18.39 1.81
CA GLY A 81 1.88 17.96 0.66
C GLY A 81 1.19 18.33 -0.67
N MET A 82 -0.13 18.21 -0.74
CA MET A 82 -0.92 18.61 -1.91
C MET A 82 -0.83 20.12 -2.16
N VAL A 83 -0.88 20.93 -1.10
CA VAL A 83 -0.64 22.38 -1.19
C VAL A 83 0.81 22.67 -1.59
N GLY A 84 1.78 22.02 -0.96
CA GLY A 84 3.21 22.22 -1.25
C GLY A 84 3.60 21.93 -2.69
N ASN A 85 2.95 20.98 -3.33
CA ASN A 85 3.22 20.58 -4.73
C ASN A 85 2.17 21.08 -5.72
N ASN A 86 1.11 21.76 -5.30
CA ASN A 86 -0.05 22.05 -6.15
C ASN A 86 -0.56 20.80 -6.88
N SER A 87 -0.75 19.72 -6.13
CA SER A 87 -1.12 18.41 -6.67
C SER A 87 -2.49 18.42 -7.33
N SER A 88 -2.68 17.58 -8.35
CA SER A 88 -3.95 17.52 -9.11
C SER A 88 -4.43 16.09 -9.38
N GLY A 89 -3.76 15.33 -10.26
CA GLY A 89 -4.09 13.95 -10.59
C GLY A 89 -5.16 13.77 -11.68
N SER A 90 -5.71 12.57 -11.80
CA SER A 90 -6.54 12.14 -12.94
C SER A 90 -7.84 12.92 -13.14
N THR A 91 -8.41 13.49 -12.08
CA THR A 91 -9.67 14.26 -12.13
C THR A 91 -9.48 15.75 -12.40
N SER A 92 -8.25 16.21 -12.72
CA SER A 92 -7.96 17.63 -12.87
C SER A 92 -8.69 18.31 -14.03
N ILE A 93 -9.03 17.57 -15.09
CA ILE A 93 -9.83 18.09 -16.19
C ILE A 93 -11.28 18.42 -15.77
N SER A 94 -11.77 17.84 -14.67
CA SER A 94 -13.10 18.10 -14.10
C SER A 94 -13.08 19.00 -12.87
N TYR A 95 -12.07 18.88 -11.99
CA TYR A 95 -12.04 19.56 -10.69
C TYR A 95 -10.85 20.50 -10.49
N GLY A 96 -9.96 20.61 -11.49
CA GLY A 96 -8.80 21.50 -11.38
C GLY A 96 -7.69 20.93 -10.48
N THR A 97 -6.86 21.85 -10.01
CA THR A 97 -5.69 21.58 -9.15
C THR A 97 -5.97 21.99 -7.70
N THR A 98 -5.06 21.65 -6.78
CA THR A 98 -5.16 22.07 -5.38
C THR A 98 -5.17 23.60 -5.23
N ARG A 99 -4.39 24.33 -6.07
CA ARG A 99 -4.36 25.81 -6.09
C ARG A 99 -5.74 26.41 -6.34
N GLU A 100 -6.48 25.85 -7.28
CA GLU A 100 -7.82 26.34 -7.65
C GLU A 100 -8.88 26.06 -6.57
N LYS A 101 -8.59 25.13 -5.66
CA LYS A 101 -9.48 24.76 -4.53
C LYS A 101 -9.07 25.43 -3.21
N LEU A 102 -8.00 26.23 -3.19
CA LEU A 102 -7.46 26.79 -1.95
C LEU A 102 -8.17 28.11 -1.61
N LEU A 103 -8.84 28.15 -0.47
CA LEU A 103 -9.55 29.33 0.04
C LEU A 103 -8.76 30.09 1.11
N GLY A 104 -7.87 29.41 1.86
CA GLY A 104 -7.11 30.06 2.90
C GLY A 104 -5.97 29.18 3.44
N LEU A 105 -4.93 29.83 3.95
CA LEU A 105 -3.79 29.22 4.61
C LEU A 105 -3.45 29.93 5.91
N GLU A 106 -3.08 29.18 6.93
CA GLU A 106 -2.28 29.63 8.06
C GLU A 106 -0.86 29.07 7.89
N VAL A 107 0.13 29.96 7.91
CA VAL A 107 1.52 29.58 7.65
C VAL A 107 2.45 30.18 8.69
N VAL A 108 3.58 29.51 8.97
CA VAL A 108 4.67 30.01 9.80
C VAL A 108 5.82 30.42 8.89
N THR A 109 6.28 31.68 9.01
CA THR A 109 7.41 32.21 8.24
C THR A 109 8.76 31.73 8.81
N ALA A 110 9.83 31.99 8.07
CA ALA A 110 11.20 31.76 8.56
C ALA A 110 11.55 32.58 9.82
N GLY A 111 10.87 33.70 10.06
CA GLY A 111 10.99 34.52 11.28
C GLY A 111 10.25 33.93 12.49
N GLY A 112 9.37 32.96 12.29
CA GLY A 112 8.51 32.40 13.33
C GLY A 112 7.15 33.08 13.45
N ASP A 113 6.84 34.07 12.62
CA ASP A 113 5.56 34.77 12.61
C ASP A 113 4.48 33.88 11.99
N VAL A 114 3.29 33.86 12.59
CA VAL A 114 2.11 33.18 12.06
C VAL A 114 1.30 34.14 11.20
N ILE A 115 1.11 33.80 9.94
CA ILE A 115 0.36 34.59 8.96
C ILE A 115 -0.88 33.82 8.53
N LYS A 116 -2.02 34.53 8.48
CA LYS A 116 -3.29 33.99 7.95
C LYS A 116 -3.64 34.70 6.65
N ILE A 117 -3.88 33.92 5.62
CA ILE A 117 -4.08 34.38 4.25
C ILE A 117 -5.42 33.85 3.74
N GLY A 118 -6.19 34.71 3.04
CA GLY A 118 -7.49 34.33 2.49
C GLY A 118 -8.59 34.21 3.55
N ALA A 119 -9.44 33.20 3.44
CA ALA A 119 -10.67 33.08 4.22
C ALA A 119 -10.51 32.56 5.67
N ILE A 120 -9.29 32.26 6.13
CA ILE A 120 -9.06 31.85 7.53
C ILE A 120 -9.28 33.03 8.46
N LYS A 121 -10.29 32.93 9.36
CA LYS A 121 -10.62 33.99 10.32
C LYS A 121 -9.48 34.22 11.32
N SER A 122 -9.21 35.48 11.64
CA SER A 122 -8.19 35.88 12.61
C SER A 122 -8.68 37.00 13.51
N ASP A 123 -8.38 36.87 14.82
CA ASP A 123 -8.51 37.97 15.78
C ASP A 123 -7.25 38.86 15.81
N ALA A 124 -6.15 38.42 15.17
CA ALA A 124 -4.93 39.19 14.97
C ALA A 124 -4.28 38.76 13.65
N SER A 125 -4.30 39.60 12.62
CA SER A 125 -3.55 39.39 11.37
C SER A 125 -2.13 39.89 11.53
N SER A 126 -1.14 38.99 11.41
CA SER A 126 0.17 39.42 10.96
C SER A 126 0.10 39.56 9.44
N ASP A 127 0.45 40.73 8.94
CA ASP A 127 0.46 41.03 7.52
C ASP A 127 1.61 40.33 6.79
N ILE A 128 1.48 40.17 5.48
CA ILE A 128 2.60 39.72 4.64
C ILE A 128 3.84 40.56 4.95
N PRO A 129 5.05 39.98 5.12
CA PRO A 129 6.23 40.70 5.49
C PRO A 129 6.50 41.89 4.55
N ALA A 130 6.82 43.05 5.12
CA ALA A 130 7.04 44.28 4.35
C ALA A 130 8.08 44.13 3.22
N LYS A 131 9.11 43.31 3.42
CA LYS A 131 10.11 42.98 2.39
C LYS A 131 9.47 42.27 1.19
N VAL A 132 8.50 41.40 1.43
CA VAL A 132 7.78 40.68 0.38
C VAL A 132 6.86 41.62 -0.40
N LEU A 133 6.16 42.53 0.28
CA LEU A 133 5.31 43.55 -0.34
C LEU A 133 6.14 44.53 -1.19
N ASN A 134 7.31 44.94 -0.71
CA ASN A 134 8.22 45.78 -1.49
C ASN A 134 8.73 45.04 -2.74
N TRP A 135 9.12 43.78 -2.58
CA TRP A 135 9.54 42.96 -3.70
C TRP A 135 8.40 42.80 -4.76
N GLU A 136 7.16 42.58 -4.32
CA GLU A 136 6.01 42.47 -5.20
C GLU A 136 5.79 43.73 -6.03
N ALA A 137 5.89 44.91 -5.39
CA ALA A 137 5.73 46.20 -6.08
C ALA A 137 6.79 46.40 -7.18
N ASP A 138 8.03 46.00 -6.94
CA ASP A 138 9.10 46.07 -7.93
C ASP A 138 8.95 45.00 -9.03
N TRP A 139 8.53 43.78 -8.67
CA TRP A 139 8.20 42.73 -9.63
C TRP A 139 7.07 43.16 -10.59
N GLY A 140 5.97 43.73 -10.09
CA GLY A 140 4.84 44.15 -10.92
C GLY A 140 5.25 45.24 -11.96
N LYS A 141 6.15 46.16 -11.59
CA LYS A 141 6.72 47.14 -12.54
C LYS A 141 7.59 46.45 -13.60
N ALA A 142 8.52 45.59 -13.19
CA ALA A 142 9.43 44.86 -14.08
C ALA A 142 8.63 43.94 -15.04
N PHE A 143 7.68 43.19 -14.51
CA PHE A 143 6.85 42.27 -15.28
C PHE A 143 6.19 42.92 -16.47
N SER A 144 5.60 44.10 -16.24
CA SER A 144 4.90 44.86 -17.27
C SER A 144 5.86 45.56 -18.22
N SER A 145 6.93 46.21 -17.72
CA SER A 145 7.84 47.03 -18.54
C SER A 145 8.78 46.19 -19.40
N GLU A 146 9.15 44.99 -18.95
CA GLU A 146 10.10 44.09 -19.62
C GLU A 146 9.40 42.90 -20.33
N ASN A 147 8.06 42.87 -20.35
CA ASN A 147 7.25 41.77 -20.93
C ASN A 147 7.69 40.38 -20.45
N LEU A 148 7.88 40.22 -19.12
CA LEU A 148 8.44 38.98 -18.53
C LEU A 148 7.49 37.79 -18.63
N GLY A 149 6.20 38.02 -18.87
CA GLY A 149 5.21 36.94 -19.04
C GLY A 149 5.56 35.94 -20.15
N GLN A 150 6.27 36.37 -21.20
CA GLN A 150 6.69 35.49 -22.29
C GLN A 150 7.70 34.38 -21.89
N PHE A 151 8.31 34.47 -20.71
CA PHE A 151 9.26 33.48 -20.20
C PHE A 151 8.61 32.39 -19.35
N PHE A 152 7.32 32.55 -19.04
CA PHE A 152 6.56 31.53 -18.29
C PHE A 152 5.89 30.54 -19.25
N PRO A 153 5.52 29.34 -18.77
CA PRO A 153 4.72 28.39 -19.55
C PRO A 153 3.44 29.02 -20.08
N ASP A 154 2.96 28.53 -21.22
CA ASP A 154 1.72 29.01 -21.85
C ASP A 154 0.54 29.03 -20.85
N SER A 155 -0.20 30.12 -20.79
CA SER A 155 -1.28 30.34 -19.83
C SER A 155 -2.48 29.37 -20.00
N SER A 156 -2.60 28.72 -21.16
CA SER A 156 -3.62 27.69 -21.39
C SER A 156 -3.25 26.33 -20.74
N ILE A 157 -2.02 26.16 -20.27
CA ILE A 157 -1.59 24.97 -19.54
C ILE A 157 -2.00 25.14 -18.08
N HIS A 158 -3.08 24.46 -17.66
CA HIS A 158 -3.57 24.51 -16.28
C HIS A 158 -2.61 23.83 -15.30
N ARG A 159 -1.98 22.73 -15.72
CA ARG A 159 -1.00 21.98 -14.96
C ARG A 159 0.39 22.57 -15.14
N ARG A 160 0.74 23.55 -14.31
CA ARG A 160 2.05 24.18 -14.34
C ARG A 160 2.58 24.43 -12.94
N ASN A 161 3.74 23.85 -12.66
CA ASN A 161 4.35 23.86 -11.34
C ASN A 161 5.87 24.01 -11.40
N THR A 162 6.35 24.72 -12.42
CA THR A 162 7.77 24.99 -12.68
C THR A 162 8.19 26.28 -12.03
N GLY A 163 9.09 26.26 -11.07
CA GLY A 163 9.52 27.44 -10.32
C GLY A 163 8.43 28.01 -9.41
N TYR A 164 8.63 29.23 -8.91
CA TYR A 164 7.59 29.96 -8.20
C TYR A 164 6.58 30.56 -9.20
N ALA A 165 5.30 30.45 -8.91
CA ALA A 165 4.22 31.02 -9.74
C ALA A 165 4.10 32.55 -9.55
N ILE A 166 5.22 33.29 -9.63
CA ILE A 166 5.27 34.74 -9.37
C ILE A 166 4.55 35.57 -10.47
N ASP A 167 4.36 35.01 -11.65
CA ASP A 167 3.54 35.61 -12.69
C ASP A 167 2.08 35.78 -12.25
N LEU A 168 1.54 34.88 -11.42
CA LEU A 168 0.18 34.95 -10.90
C LEU A 168 -0.04 36.17 -9.96
N LEU A 169 1.02 36.72 -9.38
CA LEU A 169 0.94 37.95 -8.57
C LEU A 169 0.52 39.16 -9.40
N THR A 170 0.71 39.12 -10.71
CA THR A 170 0.45 40.27 -11.64
C THR A 170 -0.89 40.14 -12.38
N HIS A 171 -1.59 39.01 -12.24
CA HIS A 171 -2.90 38.82 -12.85
C HIS A 171 -3.99 39.55 -12.05
N THR A 172 -4.71 40.44 -12.71
CA THR A 172 -5.82 41.23 -12.14
C THR A 172 -7.15 40.49 -12.09
N LYS A 173 -7.13 39.14 -12.05
CA LYS A 173 -8.36 38.39 -11.86
C LYS A 173 -8.88 38.59 -10.44
N GLU A 174 -10.20 38.63 -10.29
CA GLU A 174 -10.98 38.70 -9.04
C GLU A 174 -10.67 37.59 -8.03
N HIS A 175 -9.51 36.94 -8.11
CA HIS A 175 -9.06 35.92 -7.17
C HIS A 175 -8.73 36.56 -5.83
N GLN A 176 -9.46 36.14 -4.85
CA GLN A 176 -9.54 36.72 -3.50
C GLN A 176 -8.21 36.79 -2.76
N ASN A 177 -7.16 36.08 -3.17
CA ASN A 177 -5.84 36.25 -2.60
C ASN A 177 -4.69 35.61 -3.42
N LYS A 178 -3.98 36.43 -4.19
CA LYS A 178 -2.80 36.06 -5.01
C LYS A 178 -1.66 35.36 -4.25
N TRP A 179 -1.57 35.56 -2.93
CA TRP A 179 -0.56 34.90 -2.10
C TRP A 179 -0.83 33.42 -1.92
N LEU A 180 -2.10 32.98 -1.95
CA LEU A 180 -2.46 31.55 -1.96
C LEU A 180 -1.93 30.87 -3.21
N ASP A 181 -2.03 31.54 -4.38
CA ASP A 181 -1.57 31.01 -5.65
C ASP A 181 -0.06 30.73 -5.67
N VAL A 182 0.73 31.59 -5.02
CA VAL A 182 2.19 31.46 -5.00
C VAL A 182 2.69 30.53 -3.89
N LEU A 183 2.02 30.52 -2.73
CA LEU A 183 2.36 29.59 -1.65
C LEU A 183 2.00 28.15 -2.01
N CYS A 184 0.93 27.95 -2.78
CA CYS A 184 0.60 26.68 -3.38
C CYS A 184 1.58 26.33 -4.49
N GLY A 185 2.31 25.21 -4.33
CA GLY A 185 3.41 24.81 -5.21
C GLY A 185 4.78 25.34 -4.79
N SER A 186 4.90 26.01 -3.64
CA SER A 186 6.19 26.52 -3.16
C SER A 186 7.08 25.48 -2.44
N GLU A 187 6.64 24.23 -2.34
CA GLU A 187 7.40 23.10 -1.78
C GLU A 187 7.88 23.31 -0.33
N GLY A 188 7.17 24.16 0.43
CA GLY A 188 7.58 24.51 1.79
C GLY A 188 8.88 25.33 1.86
N THR A 189 9.26 26.01 0.78
CA THR A 189 10.47 26.83 0.74
C THR A 189 10.23 28.28 1.20
N LEU A 190 8.98 28.77 1.18
CA LEU A 190 8.60 30.12 1.55
C LEU A 190 8.06 30.20 2.97
N ALA A 191 7.22 29.25 3.35
CA ALA A 191 6.60 29.16 4.67
C ALA A 191 6.21 27.71 4.98
N ILE A 192 5.91 27.42 6.26
CA ILE A 192 5.40 26.11 6.71
C ILE A 192 3.90 26.24 6.95
N THR A 193 3.10 25.45 6.24
CA THR A 193 1.65 25.42 6.36
C THR A 193 1.22 24.71 7.64
N THR A 194 0.32 25.33 8.41
CA THR A 194 -0.24 24.79 9.66
C THR A 194 -1.75 24.56 9.61
N LYS A 195 -2.49 25.35 8.78
CA LYS A 195 -3.91 25.11 8.49
C LYS A 195 -4.21 25.39 7.03
N ILE A 196 -5.22 24.70 6.50
CA ILE A 196 -5.62 24.77 5.10
C ILE A 196 -7.14 24.82 5.05
N ARG A 197 -7.70 25.83 4.39
CA ARG A 197 -9.13 25.88 4.05
C ARG A 197 -9.31 25.60 2.57
N LEU A 198 -10.17 24.63 2.25
CA LEU A 198 -10.37 24.05 0.94
C LEU A 198 -11.82 24.21 0.48
N GLN A 199 -12.02 24.57 -0.78
CA GLN A 199 -13.30 24.44 -1.47
C GLN A 199 -13.63 22.96 -1.67
N LEU A 200 -14.85 22.58 -1.34
CA LEU A 200 -15.38 21.24 -1.60
C LEU A 200 -16.18 21.22 -2.90
N ASP A 201 -16.32 20.03 -3.45
CA ASP A 201 -17.16 19.73 -4.60
C ASP A 201 -18.32 18.82 -4.17
N PRO A 202 -19.53 18.95 -4.77
CA PRO A 202 -20.58 17.96 -4.60
C PRO A 202 -20.13 16.61 -5.15
N LEU A 203 -20.63 15.49 -4.59
CA LEU A 203 -20.30 14.15 -5.08
C LEU A 203 -20.56 14.04 -6.58
N PRO A 204 -19.68 13.36 -7.32
CA PRO A 204 -19.84 13.22 -8.77
C PRO A 204 -21.07 12.36 -9.12
N PRO A 205 -21.57 12.48 -10.36
CA PRO A 205 -22.66 11.65 -10.86
C PRO A 205 -22.45 10.15 -10.59
N LYS A 206 -23.52 9.44 -10.19
CA LYS A 206 -23.44 8.08 -9.65
C LYS A 206 -23.23 7.00 -10.72
N HIS A 207 -23.75 7.22 -11.93
CA HIS A 207 -23.64 6.26 -13.01
C HIS A 207 -22.30 6.46 -13.72
N VAL A 208 -21.48 5.40 -13.75
CA VAL A 208 -20.08 5.43 -14.22
C VAL A 208 -19.84 4.36 -15.26
N ALA A 209 -19.11 4.69 -16.31
CA ALA A 209 -18.49 3.74 -17.23
C ALA A 209 -17.07 4.17 -17.57
N VAL A 210 -16.19 3.19 -17.79
CA VAL A 210 -14.86 3.39 -18.35
C VAL A 210 -14.80 2.73 -19.72
N ILE A 211 -14.35 3.47 -20.73
CA ILE A 211 -14.12 2.98 -22.07
C ILE A 211 -12.61 2.81 -22.25
N ALA A 212 -12.16 1.60 -22.53
CA ALA A 212 -10.78 1.30 -22.85
C ALA A 212 -10.61 1.26 -24.36
N PHE A 213 -9.94 2.27 -24.94
CA PHE A 213 -9.60 2.33 -26.37
C PHE A 213 -8.22 1.75 -26.59
N HIS A 214 -8.07 0.78 -27.47
CA HIS A 214 -6.83 0.07 -27.75
C HIS A 214 -6.17 0.60 -29.03
N TYR A 215 -4.84 0.78 -28.99
CA TYR A 215 -4.07 1.34 -30.12
C TYR A 215 -2.83 0.49 -30.42
N HIS A 216 -2.52 0.34 -31.72
CA HIS A 216 -1.30 -0.32 -32.19
C HIS A 216 -0.05 0.53 -32.04
N SER A 217 -0.18 1.85 -31.80
CA SER A 217 0.93 2.75 -31.57
C SER A 217 0.56 3.86 -30.56
N MET A 218 1.55 4.34 -29.84
CA MET A 218 1.45 5.50 -28.95
C MET A 218 1.00 6.75 -29.72
N ASP A 219 1.55 6.95 -30.90
CA ASP A 219 1.25 8.09 -31.76
C ASP A 219 -0.25 8.18 -32.11
N ALA A 220 -0.88 7.05 -32.45
CA ALA A 220 -2.31 7.00 -32.72
C ALA A 220 -3.15 7.32 -31.46
N ALA A 221 -2.75 6.80 -30.29
CA ALA A 221 -3.44 7.12 -29.04
C ALA A 221 -3.39 8.63 -28.72
N LEU A 222 -2.22 9.23 -28.86
CA LEU A 222 -2.06 10.68 -28.60
C LEU A 222 -2.81 11.54 -29.62
N GLY A 223 -2.89 11.12 -30.88
CA GLY A 223 -3.69 11.81 -31.91
C GLY A 223 -5.18 11.84 -31.54
N ASP A 224 -5.72 10.76 -30.99
CA ASP A 224 -7.14 10.67 -30.60
C ASP A 224 -7.43 11.40 -29.27
N THR A 225 -6.43 11.65 -28.43
CA THR A 225 -6.61 12.36 -27.14
C THR A 225 -7.31 13.69 -27.34
N GLN A 226 -6.86 14.51 -28.32
CA GLN A 226 -7.47 15.81 -28.59
C GLN A 226 -8.93 15.70 -29.07
N LEU A 227 -9.25 14.68 -29.84
CA LEU A 227 -10.62 14.43 -30.33
C LEU A 227 -11.55 14.02 -29.18
N LEU A 228 -11.08 13.14 -28.31
CA LEU A 228 -11.83 12.68 -27.13
C LEU A 228 -12.05 13.81 -26.13
N MET A 229 -11.06 14.68 -25.91
CA MET A 229 -11.20 15.84 -25.01
C MET A 229 -12.26 16.87 -25.48
N LYS A 230 -12.52 16.98 -26.79
CA LYS A 230 -13.62 17.84 -27.30
C LYS A 230 -15.01 17.35 -26.87
N ARG A 231 -15.13 16.10 -26.39
CA ARG A 231 -16.38 15.46 -25.92
C ARG A 231 -16.50 15.50 -24.39
N THR A 232 -15.68 16.26 -23.72
CA THR A 232 -15.72 16.53 -22.27
C THR A 232 -15.79 15.26 -21.40
N PRO A 233 -14.80 14.36 -21.48
CA PRO A 233 -14.73 13.18 -20.61
C PRO A 233 -14.55 13.61 -19.15
N TYR A 234 -14.99 12.77 -18.20
CA TYR A 234 -14.75 13.02 -16.77
C TYR A 234 -13.27 12.80 -16.40
N GLN A 235 -12.64 11.75 -16.97
CA GLN A 235 -11.19 11.50 -16.90
C GLN A 235 -10.72 10.93 -18.25
N LEU A 236 -9.47 11.22 -18.63
CA LEU A 236 -8.80 10.62 -19.79
C LEU A 236 -7.34 10.35 -19.47
N GLU A 237 -7.01 9.06 -19.39
CA GLU A 237 -5.72 8.55 -18.94
C GLU A 237 -5.08 7.64 -19.98
N LEU A 238 -3.75 7.62 -20.03
CA LEU A 238 -2.98 6.76 -20.94
C LEU A 238 -2.21 5.70 -20.16
N MET A 239 -2.16 4.48 -20.69
CA MET A 239 -1.29 3.39 -20.24
C MET A 239 -0.55 2.78 -21.42
N ASP A 240 0.75 2.60 -21.31
CA ASP A 240 1.57 1.93 -22.33
C ASP A 240 1.67 0.40 -22.12
N ARG A 241 2.25 -0.29 -23.12
CA ARG A 241 2.49 -1.74 -23.08
C ARG A 241 3.34 -2.17 -21.89
N ILE A 242 4.38 -1.42 -21.52
CA ILE A 242 5.30 -1.81 -20.43
C ILE A 242 4.56 -1.93 -19.11
N ILE A 243 3.68 -0.97 -18.78
CA ILE A 243 2.83 -1.04 -17.59
C ILE A 243 1.89 -2.23 -17.65
N LEU A 244 1.25 -2.47 -18.82
CA LEU A 244 0.35 -3.60 -19.00
C LEU A 244 1.07 -4.94 -18.78
N GLU A 245 2.31 -5.10 -19.24
CA GLU A 245 3.11 -6.30 -19.00
C GLU A 245 3.44 -6.48 -17.51
N CYS A 246 3.82 -5.42 -16.80
CA CYS A 246 4.10 -5.48 -15.36
C CYS A 246 2.91 -5.97 -14.52
N THR A 247 1.69 -5.92 -15.05
CA THR A 247 0.48 -6.41 -14.36
C THR A 247 0.27 -7.92 -14.46
N ARG A 248 0.88 -8.62 -15.42
CA ARG A 248 0.65 -10.07 -15.68
C ARG A 248 0.97 -10.93 -14.47
N GLU A 249 2.12 -10.70 -13.84
CA GLU A 249 2.63 -11.49 -12.71
C GLU A 249 2.14 -10.97 -11.34
N SER A 250 1.36 -9.88 -11.33
CA SER A 250 0.86 -9.31 -10.08
C SER A 250 -0.30 -10.14 -9.50
N LYS A 251 -0.14 -10.62 -8.26
CA LYS A 251 -1.19 -11.38 -7.54
C LYS A 251 -2.47 -10.55 -7.33
N GLU A 252 -2.32 -9.25 -7.06
CA GLU A 252 -3.44 -8.33 -6.84
C GLU A 252 -4.06 -7.84 -8.15
N TYR A 253 -3.23 -7.38 -9.10
CA TYR A 253 -3.70 -6.66 -10.28
C TYR A 253 -3.84 -7.52 -11.53
N GLY A 254 -3.23 -8.71 -11.58
CA GLY A 254 -3.41 -9.65 -12.69
C GLY A 254 -4.87 -9.96 -13.02
N PRO A 255 -5.73 -10.25 -12.01
CA PRO A 255 -7.16 -10.48 -12.23
C PRO A 255 -7.95 -9.27 -12.78
N TYR A 256 -7.40 -8.05 -12.68
CA TYR A 256 -8.08 -6.82 -13.15
C TYR A 256 -7.82 -6.52 -14.63
N ARG A 257 -7.15 -7.40 -15.35
CA ARG A 257 -6.79 -7.24 -16.78
C ARG A 257 -7.91 -7.58 -17.77
N SER A 258 -9.10 -7.93 -17.32
CA SER A 258 -10.21 -8.37 -18.18
C SER A 258 -10.53 -7.42 -19.33
N PHE A 259 -10.20 -6.13 -19.21
CA PHE A 259 -10.43 -5.11 -20.23
C PHE A 259 -9.34 -5.04 -21.29
N VAL A 260 -8.19 -5.70 -21.13
CA VAL A 260 -7.06 -5.65 -22.08
C VAL A 260 -7.28 -6.70 -23.17
N ILE A 261 -7.55 -6.25 -24.40
CA ILE A 261 -7.77 -7.11 -25.56
C ILE A 261 -6.53 -7.11 -26.46
N GLY A 262 -6.05 -8.31 -26.80
CA GLY A 262 -4.88 -8.48 -27.64
C GLY A 262 -3.57 -7.99 -26.97
N ASP A 263 -2.71 -7.35 -27.78
CA ASP A 263 -1.42 -6.80 -27.37
C ASP A 263 -1.27 -5.33 -27.81
N PRO A 264 -2.00 -4.41 -27.15
CA PRO A 264 -1.99 -3.00 -27.52
C PRO A 264 -0.63 -2.34 -27.16
N ALA A 265 -0.16 -1.43 -28.02
CA ALA A 265 0.97 -0.56 -27.69
C ALA A 265 0.60 0.50 -26.67
N ALA A 266 -0.66 0.96 -26.68
CA ALA A 266 -1.21 1.89 -25.72
C ALA A 266 -2.72 1.69 -25.55
N ILE A 267 -3.24 2.02 -24.38
CA ILE A 267 -4.68 2.11 -24.07
C ILE A 267 -4.98 3.52 -23.56
N LEU A 268 -6.02 4.16 -24.12
CA LEU A 268 -6.65 5.33 -23.49
C LEU A 268 -7.85 4.85 -22.67
N LEU A 269 -7.88 5.22 -21.41
CA LEU A 269 -8.97 5.00 -20.47
C LEU A 269 -9.79 6.28 -20.36
N VAL A 270 -11.05 6.22 -20.80
CA VAL A 270 -11.97 7.36 -20.81
C VAL A 270 -13.12 7.08 -19.87
N GLU A 271 -13.28 7.91 -18.82
CA GLU A 271 -14.42 7.80 -17.92
C GLU A 271 -15.56 8.73 -18.36
N CYS A 272 -16.76 8.16 -18.43
CA CYS A 272 -18.02 8.86 -18.62
C CYS A 272 -18.86 8.77 -17.35
N ARG A 273 -19.60 9.84 -17.04
CA ARG A 273 -20.55 9.88 -15.90
C ARG A 273 -21.88 10.48 -16.33
N GLY A 274 -22.97 10.12 -15.61
CA GLY A 274 -24.30 10.66 -15.79
C GLY A 274 -25.07 10.62 -14.47
N GLU A 275 -26.01 11.53 -14.26
CA GLU A 275 -26.96 11.47 -13.14
C GLU A 275 -27.97 10.34 -13.32
N THR A 276 -28.25 10.01 -14.57
CA THR A 276 -29.12 8.92 -14.99
C THR A 276 -28.38 7.92 -15.89
N THR A 277 -28.90 6.70 -15.99
CA THR A 277 -28.37 5.70 -16.91
C THR A 277 -28.46 6.17 -18.38
N ALA A 278 -29.52 6.90 -18.73
CA ALA A 278 -29.72 7.42 -20.10
C ALA A 278 -28.66 8.47 -20.47
N GLU A 279 -28.32 9.38 -19.55
CA GLU A 279 -27.23 10.35 -19.77
C GLU A 279 -25.88 9.65 -19.92
N LEU A 280 -25.62 8.61 -19.08
CA LEU A 280 -24.40 7.81 -19.20
C LEU A 280 -24.34 7.09 -20.56
N ASP A 281 -25.46 6.48 -21.02
CA ASP A 281 -25.51 5.78 -22.29
C ASP A 281 -25.26 6.73 -23.47
N GLN A 282 -25.82 7.94 -23.44
CA GLN A 282 -25.52 8.97 -24.41
C GLN A 282 -24.04 9.35 -24.43
N ALA A 283 -23.44 9.61 -23.27
CA ALA A 283 -22.03 9.95 -23.17
C ALA A 283 -21.12 8.82 -23.71
N ILE A 284 -21.48 7.55 -23.47
CA ILE A 284 -20.77 6.39 -24.03
C ILE A 284 -20.89 6.37 -25.56
N GLU A 285 -22.09 6.57 -26.12
CA GLU A 285 -22.31 6.59 -27.55
C GLU A 285 -21.48 7.68 -28.24
N GLU A 286 -21.47 8.88 -27.68
CA GLU A 286 -20.66 9.99 -28.17
C GLU A 286 -19.17 9.66 -28.15
N MET A 287 -18.64 9.05 -27.07
CA MET A 287 -17.23 8.68 -26.97
C MET A 287 -16.85 7.55 -27.92
N THR A 288 -17.67 6.50 -28.02
CA THR A 288 -17.41 5.31 -28.86
C THR A 288 -17.51 5.57 -30.36
N ALA A 289 -18.02 6.73 -30.78
CA ALA A 289 -17.91 7.18 -32.15
C ALA A 289 -16.45 7.45 -32.60
N THR A 290 -15.50 7.57 -31.67
CA THR A 290 -14.05 7.58 -31.95
C THR A 290 -13.59 6.19 -32.32
N LYS A 291 -12.84 6.05 -33.42
CA LYS A 291 -12.37 4.74 -33.90
C LYS A 291 -11.01 4.38 -33.30
N SER A 292 -10.95 3.25 -32.58
CA SER A 292 -9.71 2.53 -32.24
C SER A 292 -9.74 1.14 -32.90
N TYR A 293 -8.66 0.34 -32.82
CA TYR A 293 -8.73 -1.01 -33.38
C TYR A 293 -9.63 -1.95 -32.55
N GLU A 294 -9.75 -1.66 -31.25
CA GLU A 294 -10.65 -2.36 -30.32
C GLU A 294 -11.08 -1.43 -29.19
N GLN A 295 -12.26 -1.63 -28.65
CA GLN A 295 -12.74 -0.84 -27.50
C GLN A 295 -13.63 -1.69 -26.58
N THR A 296 -13.48 -1.49 -25.29
CA THR A 296 -14.24 -2.20 -24.26
C THR A 296 -14.92 -1.19 -23.34
N VAL A 297 -16.22 -1.36 -23.11
CA VAL A 297 -16.99 -0.54 -22.17
C VAL A 297 -17.21 -1.34 -20.88
N LEU A 298 -16.74 -0.77 -19.75
CA LEU A 298 -16.82 -1.37 -18.43
C LEU A 298 -17.73 -0.52 -17.54
N ARG A 299 -18.57 -1.16 -16.72
CA ARG A 299 -19.53 -0.49 -15.83
C ARG A 299 -19.43 -1.03 -14.41
N GLY A 300 -19.84 -0.23 -13.43
CA GLY A 300 -19.88 -0.63 -12.03
C GLY A 300 -18.53 -1.09 -11.48
N GLU A 301 -18.47 -2.23 -10.79
CA GLU A 301 -17.25 -2.76 -10.17
C GLU A 301 -16.08 -2.99 -11.14
N GLU A 302 -16.37 -3.28 -12.42
CA GLU A 302 -15.31 -3.46 -13.41
C GLU A 302 -14.60 -2.13 -13.70
N SER A 303 -15.30 -1.00 -13.69
CA SER A 303 -14.70 0.33 -13.80
C SER A 303 -13.74 0.62 -12.64
N ASP A 304 -14.13 0.24 -11.42
CA ASP A 304 -13.29 0.41 -10.22
C ASP A 304 -11.99 -0.41 -10.31
N LYS A 305 -12.05 -1.63 -10.86
CA LYS A 305 -10.88 -2.49 -11.06
C LYS A 305 -9.88 -1.85 -12.03
N VAL A 306 -10.35 -1.24 -13.11
CA VAL A 306 -9.51 -0.52 -14.07
C VAL A 306 -8.74 0.61 -13.38
N TRP A 307 -9.44 1.45 -12.60
CA TRP A 307 -8.81 2.56 -11.90
C TRP A 307 -7.84 2.11 -10.81
N LYS A 308 -8.13 1.03 -10.10
CA LYS A 308 -7.19 0.44 -9.12
C LYS A 308 -5.91 -0.04 -9.81
N LEU A 309 -6.02 -0.72 -10.94
CA LEU A 309 -4.86 -1.15 -11.72
C LEU A 309 -4.07 0.05 -12.24
N ARG A 310 -4.75 1.08 -12.77
CA ARG A 310 -4.10 2.32 -13.25
C ARG A 310 -3.33 3.03 -12.13
N ALA A 311 -3.91 3.16 -10.94
CA ALA A 311 -3.29 3.82 -9.80
C ALA A 311 -2.03 3.08 -9.28
N ALA A 312 -1.95 1.77 -9.46
CA ALA A 312 -0.81 0.95 -9.05
C ALA A 312 0.42 1.06 -9.98
N GLY A 313 0.29 1.71 -11.15
CA GLY A 313 1.30 1.74 -12.22
C GLY A 313 2.72 2.05 -11.73
N LEU A 314 2.90 3.10 -10.89
CA LEU A 314 4.21 3.46 -10.33
C LEU A 314 4.85 2.32 -9.52
N GLY A 315 4.07 1.64 -8.68
CA GLY A 315 4.55 0.53 -7.88
C GLY A 315 4.93 -0.68 -8.73
N LEU A 316 4.11 -1.00 -9.74
CA LEU A 316 4.31 -2.13 -10.65
C LEU A 316 5.62 -2.02 -11.43
N LEU A 317 6.02 -0.82 -11.82
CA LEU A 317 7.28 -0.57 -12.53
C LEU A 317 8.53 -0.99 -11.75
N SER A 318 8.47 -1.10 -10.42
CA SER A 318 9.58 -1.62 -9.60
C SER A 318 9.86 -3.10 -9.85
N ASN A 319 8.89 -3.84 -10.43
CA ASN A 319 9.04 -5.27 -10.71
C ASN A 319 9.80 -5.57 -12.01
N ILE A 320 10.15 -4.55 -12.81
CA ILE A 320 11.03 -4.73 -13.96
C ILE A 320 12.34 -5.39 -13.50
N PRO A 321 12.76 -6.53 -14.10
CA PRO A 321 13.97 -7.24 -13.69
C PRO A 321 15.23 -6.41 -13.85
N GLY A 322 16.27 -6.70 -13.06
CA GLY A 322 17.58 -6.05 -13.13
C GLY A 322 17.67 -4.74 -12.35
N ASP A 323 18.83 -4.08 -12.48
CA ASP A 323 19.15 -2.83 -11.76
C ASP A 323 18.74 -1.56 -12.53
N ALA A 324 18.48 -1.65 -13.83
CA ALA A 324 17.89 -0.56 -14.60
C ALA A 324 16.39 -0.42 -14.22
N LYS A 325 16.00 0.77 -13.81
CA LYS A 325 14.63 1.06 -13.35
C LYS A 325 14.07 2.29 -14.05
N PRO A 326 12.74 2.41 -14.18
CA PRO A 326 12.10 3.63 -14.66
C PRO A 326 12.33 4.77 -13.68
N VAL A 327 13.13 5.76 -14.08
CA VAL A 327 13.54 6.87 -13.21
C VAL A 327 12.65 8.09 -13.44
N ALA A 328 12.13 8.64 -12.36
CA ALA A 328 11.27 9.83 -12.37
C ALA A 328 12.09 11.12 -12.50
N CYS A 329 12.88 11.27 -13.56
CA CYS A 329 13.77 12.42 -13.74
C CYS A 329 13.19 13.51 -14.65
N ILE A 330 12.46 13.13 -15.69
CA ILE A 330 11.79 14.05 -16.62
C ILE A 330 10.37 14.28 -16.14
N GLU A 331 9.74 13.23 -15.78
CA GLU A 331 8.39 12.97 -15.35
C GLU A 331 7.48 14.21 -15.23
N ASP A 332 6.23 14.14 -15.71
CA ASP A 332 5.23 15.16 -15.47
C ASP A 332 5.42 16.48 -16.26
N THR A 333 6.09 16.40 -17.40
CA THR A 333 6.11 17.53 -18.32
C THR A 333 4.72 17.74 -18.94
N ALA A 334 4.27 19.00 -18.96
CA ALA A 334 2.97 19.38 -19.50
C ALA A 334 3.13 20.33 -20.69
N VAL A 335 2.39 20.05 -21.76
CA VAL A 335 2.32 20.89 -22.96
C VAL A 335 0.85 21.08 -23.36
N ARG A 336 0.57 22.02 -24.27
CA ARG A 336 -0.77 22.14 -24.83
C ARG A 336 -1.17 20.87 -25.57
N LEU A 337 -2.44 20.50 -25.52
CA LEU A 337 -2.97 19.29 -26.16
C LEU A 337 -2.74 19.24 -27.66
N ASP A 338 -2.79 20.41 -28.33
CA ASP A 338 -2.62 20.51 -29.79
C ASP A 338 -1.20 20.19 -30.27
N VAL A 339 -0.20 20.27 -29.39
CA VAL A 339 1.20 19.93 -29.70
C VAL A 339 1.68 18.65 -29.01
N LEU A 340 0.86 18.00 -28.17
CA LEU A 340 1.25 16.83 -27.37
C LEU A 340 1.81 15.67 -28.22
N GLN A 341 1.16 15.35 -29.34
CA GLN A 341 1.58 14.26 -30.24
C GLN A 341 2.96 14.55 -30.84
N GLU A 342 3.20 15.77 -31.31
CA GLU A 342 4.47 16.18 -31.89
C GLU A 342 5.59 16.21 -30.83
N TYR A 343 5.27 16.75 -29.64
CA TYR A 343 6.19 16.78 -28.51
C TYR A 343 6.68 15.35 -28.15
N ILE A 344 5.79 14.36 -28.08
CA ILE A 344 6.16 12.98 -27.77
C ILE A 344 6.95 12.33 -28.92
N ARG A 345 6.64 12.61 -30.17
CA ARG A 345 7.47 12.13 -31.29
C ARG A 345 8.92 12.63 -31.18
N GLU A 346 9.13 13.91 -30.88
CA GLU A 346 10.47 14.46 -30.69
C GLU A 346 11.15 13.86 -29.44
N PHE A 347 10.39 13.62 -28.39
CA PHE A 347 10.90 12.95 -27.20
C PHE A 347 11.31 11.49 -27.49
N ASP A 348 10.56 10.74 -28.28
CA ASP A 348 10.95 9.38 -28.72
C ASP A 348 12.26 9.41 -29.54
N MET A 349 12.42 10.38 -30.44
CA MET A 349 13.69 10.56 -31.18
C MET A 349 14.84 10.91 -30.23
N LEU A 350 14.57 11.67 -29.16
CA LEU A 350 15.54 11.96 -28.11
C LEU A 350 16.00 10.68 -27.41
N MET A 351 15.05 9.85 -26.98
CA MET A 351 15.32 8.57 -26.30
C MET A 351 16.11 7.62 -27.20
N GLN A 352 15.75 7.51 -28.47
CA GLN A 352 16.50 6.70 -29.46
C GLN A 352 17.94 7.18 -29.59
N ARG A 353 18.19 8.50 -29.59
CA ARG A 353 19.54 9.09 -29.65
C ARG A 353 20.40 8.71 -28.46
N TYR A 354 19.81 8.55 -27.29
CA TYR A 354 20.48 8.07 -26.08
C TYR A 354 20.50 6.54 -25.94
N GLY A 355 19.93 5.79 -26.91
CA GLY A 355 19.82 4.34 -26.86
C GLY A 355 18.99 3.83 -25.66
N GLN A 356 18.03 4.62 -25.21
CA GLN A 356 17.20 4.33 -24.03
C GLN A 356 15.75 4.08 -24.41
N GLN A 357 15.05 3.30 -23.55
CA GLN A 357 13.60 3.14 -23.58
C GLN A 357 12.97 4.02 -22.51
N SER A 358 11.72 4.44 -22.72
CA SER A 358 10.93 5.17 -21.74
C SER A 358 9.57 4.50 -21.54
N VAL A 359 9.04 4.62 -20.33
CA VAL A 359 7.66 4.25 -19.99
C VAL A 359 6.80 5.50 -20.08
N TYR A 360 5.59 5.34 -20.61
CA TYR A 360 4.62 6.43 -20.81
C TYR A 360 3.31 6.12 -20.12
N TYR A 361 2.87 7.00 -19.27
CA TYR A 361 1.53 6.88 -18.67
C TYR A 361 1.09 8.21 -18.06
N ALA A 362 -0.15 8.37 -17.78
CA ALA A 362 -0.87 9.40 -17.06
C ALA A 362 -1.74 10.29 -17.94
N HIS A 363 -2.01 11.35 -17.50
CA HIS A 363 -2.97 12.45 -17.65
C HIS A 363 -2.98 13.02 -19.08
N ALA A 364 -3.13 12.16 -20.10
CA ALA A 364 -3.12 12.59 -21.50
C ALA A 364 -4.15 13.69 -21.79
N GLY A 365 -5.35 13.60 -21.15
CA GLY A 365 -6.39 14.61 -21.28
C GLY A 365 -5.99 16.02 -20.78
N ALA A 366 -5.00 16.10 -19.88
CA ALA A 366 -4.46 17.35 -19.35
C ALA A 366 -3.22 17.84 -20.14
N GLY A 367 -2.79 17.13 -21.19
CA GLY A 367 -1.54 17.45 -21.90
C GLY A 367 -0.27 17.11 -21.12
N GLU A 368 -0.36 16.25 -20.11
CA GLU A 368 0.73 15.85 -19.24
C GLU A 368 0.97 14.34 -19.30
N LEU A 369 2.22 13.96 -19.51
CA LEU A 369 2.64 12.57 -19.49
C LEU A 369 3.82 12.34 -18.54
N HIS A 370 3.76 11.24 -17.79
CA HIS A 370 4.89 10.76 -17.02
C HIS A 370 5.85 9.98 -17.92
N LEU A 371 7.04 10.55 -18.13
CA LEU A 371 8.07 10.06 -19.02
C LEU A 371 9.21 9.51 -18.16
N ARG A 372 9.42 8.18 -18.19
CA ARG A 372 10.39 7.53 -17.31
C ARG A 372 11.40 6.69 -18.11
N PRO A 373 12.61 7.21 -18.35
CA PRO A 373 13.68 6.43 -18.96
C PRO A 373 14.14 5.28 -18.05
N LEU A 374 14.52 4.16 -18.64
CA LEU A 374 15.06 2.99 -17.94
C LEU A 374 16.56 3.18 -17.70
N LEU A 375 16.95 3.56 -16.49
CA LEU A 375 18.34 3.90 -16.16
C LEU A 375 18.85 3.07 -14.97
N ASN A 376 20.14 2.68 -15.03
CA ASN A 376 20.82 2.07 -13.89
C ASN A 376 21.61 3.13 -13.12
N LEU A 377 21.02 3.67 -12.05
CA LEU A 377 21.64 4.72 -11.22
C LEU A 377 22.73 4.19 -10.26
N LYS A 378 23.06 2.91 -10.32
CA LYS A 378 24.22 2.34 -9.61
C LYS A 378 25.54 2.53 -10.37
N THR A 379 25.48 2.99 -11.62
CA THR A 379 26.65 3.18 -12.50
C THR A 379 26.86 4.63 -12.87
N SER A 380 28.13 5.04 -13.07
CA SER A 380 28.51 6.38 -13.57
C SER A 380 27.86 6.70 -14.91
N GLU A 381 27.73 5.72 -15.79
CA GLU A 381 27.07 5.88 -17.09
C GLU A 381 25.59 6.20 -16.92
N GLY A 382 24.88 5.44 -16.06
CA GLY A 382 23.45 5.69 -15.78
C GLY A 382 23.20 7.05 -15.16
N VAL A 383 24.07 7.51 -14.26
CA VAL A 383 23.98 8.85 -13.64
C VAL A 383 24.27 9.96 -14.65
N LYS A 384 25.19 9.73 -15.57
CA LYS A 384 25.45 10.67 -16.69
C LYS A 384 24.21 10.76 -17.60
N LEU A 385 23.62 9.65 -17.98
CA LEU A 385 22.39 9.61 -18.78
C LEU A 385 21.22 10.29 -18.05
N LEU A 386 21.10 10.13 -16.74
CA LEU A 386 20.11 10.84 -15.92
C LEU A 386 20.16 12.36 -16.14
N TYR A 387 21.36 12.95 -16.09
CA TYR A 387 21.55 14.39 -16.31
C TYR A 387 21.30 14.78 -17.77
N ASP A 388 21.92 14.09 -18.72
CA ASP A 388 21.89 14.44 -20.14
C ASP A 388 20.46 14.37 -20.71
N ILE A 389 19.71 13.33 -20.37
CA ILE A 389 18.31 13.14 -20.77
C ILE A 389 17.43 14.21 -20.13
N SER A 390 17.58 14.47 -18.83
CA SER A 390 16.78 15.48 -18.13
C SER A 390 17.01 16.88 -18.70
N LYS A 391 18.26 17.24 -18.99
CA LYS A 391 18.62 18.51 -19.60
C LYS A 391 17.98 18.68 -20.99
N SER A 392 18.15 17.66 -21.84
CA SER A 392 17.60 17.71 -23.21
C SER A 392 16.08 17.76 -23.21
N SER A 393 15.44 17.08 -22.24
CA SER A 393 13.98 17.14 -22.08
C SER A 393 13.50 18.50 -21.57
N ALA A 394 14.26 19.16 -20.68
CA ALA A 394 13.96 20.52 -20.24
C ALA A 394 14.05 21.53 -21.39
N GLU A 395 15.03 21.38 -22.27
CA GLU A 395 15.15 22.19 -23.50
C GLU A 395 13.99 21.92 -24.46
N LEU A 396 13.58 20.66 -24.61
CA LEU A 396 12.49 20.26 -25.48
C LEU A 396 11.15 20.80 -25.00
N VAL A 397 10.79 20.65 -23.71
CA VAL A 397 9.51 21.16 -23.17
C VAL A 397 9.44 22.67 -23.24
N LYS A 398 10.56 23.36 -23.03
CA LYS A 398 10.66 24.83 -23.22
C LYS A 398 10.39 25.24 -24.66
N LYS A 399 10.89 24.50 -25.67
CA LYS A 399 10.63 24.73 -27.10
C LYS A 399 9.13 24.76 -27.40
N TYR A 400 8.35 23.90 -26.73
CA TYR A 400 6.90 23.78 -26.89
C TYR A 400 6.09 24.73 -25.96
N GLY A 401 6.77 25.69 -25.27
CA GLY A 401 6.12 26.59 -24.32
C GLY A 401 5.47 25.87 -23.13
N GLY A 402 5.93 24.64 -22.85
CA GLY A 402 5.38 23.76 -21.81
C GLY A 402 5.89 24.08 -20.41
N SER A 403 5.40 23.31 -19.43
CA SER A 403 5.86 23.29 -18.03
C SER A 403 6.77 22.10 -17.79
N LEU A 404 7.91 22.33 -17.14
CA LEU A 404 8.85 21.28 -16.77
C LEU A 404 8.27 20.34 -15.71
N SER A 405 7.31 20.81 -14.92
CA SER A 405 6.51 20.05 -13.99
C SER A 405 5.04 20.48 -14.09
N GLY A 406 4.12 19.53 -14.20
CA GLY A 406 2.67 19.75 -14.17
C GLY A 406 2.10 19.71 -12.75
N GLU A 407 2.47 18.72 -11.94
CA GLU A 407 1.95 18.54 -10.59
C GLU A 407 3.00 18.08 -9.55
N HIS A 408 4.10 17.40 -9.96
CA HIS A 408 5.05 16.80 -9.00
C HIS A 408 6.00 17.83 -8.38
N GLY A 409 6.12 19.03 -8.94
CA GLY A 409 7.05 20.08 -8.49
C GLY A 409 8.48 19.88 -8.98
N ASP A 410 9.36 20.81 -8.63
CA ASP A 410 10.76 20.82 -9.09
C ASP A 410 11.68 19.98 -8.21
N GLY A 411 11.55 20.12 -6.90
CA GLY A 411 12.32 19.40 -5.90
C GLY A 411 13.83 19.49 -6.09
N ARG A 412 14.50 18.34 -6.02
CA ARG A 412 15.93 18.19 -6.31
C ARG A 412 16.20 17.80 -7.75
N VAL A 413 15.22 17.22 -8.42
CA VAL A 413 15.38 16.62 -9.75
C VAL A 413 15.31 17.68 -10.85
N ARG A 414 14.35 18.59 -10.78
CA ARG A 414 14.13 19.62 -11.82
C ARG A 414 14.69 20.99 -11.47
N ALA A 415 14.82 21.30 -10.18
CA ALA A 415 15.34 22.60 -9.73
C ALA A 415 16.70 23.00 -10.35
N PRO A 416 17.66 22.10 -10.66
CA PRO A 416 18.89 22.46 -11.36
C PRO A 416 18.69 23.11 -12.73
N PHE A 417 17.55 22.84 -13.40
CA PHE A 417 17.24 23.36 -14.74
C PHE A 417 16.43 24.66 -14.73
N ILE A 418 15.88 25.07 -13.58
CA ILE A 418 15.04 26.28 -13.45
C ILE A 418 15.79 27.54 -13.90
N LYS A 419 17.08 27.65 -13.56
CA LYS A 419 17.91 28.77 -13.97
C LYS A 419 18.02 28.91 -15.49
N ASP A 420 18.21 27.83 -16.21
CA ASP A 420 18.34 27.81 -17.67
C ASP A 420 16.97 27.91 -18.35
N PHE A 421 15.95 27.36 -17.68
CA PHE A 421 14.57 27.42 -18.16
C PHE A 421 14.04 28.87 -18.20
N TYR A 422 14.16 29.62 -17.11
CA TYR A 422 13.71 31.00 -17.00
C TYR A 422 14.74 32.04 -17.41
N GLY A 423 16.00 31.68 -17.54
CA GLY A 423 17.09 32.54 -17.99
C GLY A 423 17.42 33.67 -17.03
N LYS A 424 18.24 34.62 -17.53
CA LYS A 424 18.70 35.78 -16.76
C LYS A 424 17.58 36.80 -16.48
N GLN A 425 16.48 36.70 -17.18
CA GLN A 425 15.35 37.63 -17.10
C GLN A 425 14.47 37.39 -15.89
N VAL A 426 14.15 36.13 -15.57
CA VAL A 426 13.17 35.78 -14.53
C VAL A 426 13.80 35.07 -13.31
N TYR A 427 14.83 34.24 -13.54
CA TYR A 427 15.44 33.48 -12.42
C TYR A 427 15.96 34.33 -11.26
N PRO A 428 16.61 35.53 -11.48
CA PRO A 428 17.01 36.39 -10.37
C PRO A 428 15.84 36.90 -9.51
N TRP A 429 14.67 37.10 -10.14
CA TRP A 429 13.46 37.45 -9.41
C TRP A 429 12.96 36.32 -8.51
N MET A 430 13.03 35.07 -8.96
CA MET A 430 12.71 33.91 -8.12
C MET A 430 13.66 33.78 -6.93
N VAL A 431 14.95 34.02 -7.14
CA VAL A 431 15.96 34.03 -6.06
C VAL A 431 15.64 35.09 -5.04
N SER A 432 15.48 36.34 -5.48
CA SER A 432 15.17 37.45 -4.55
C SER A 432 13.79 37.31 -3.87
N PHE A 433 12.84 36.65 -4.51
CA PHE A 433 11.55 36.28 -3.90
C PHE A 433 11.73 35.33 -2.71
N LYS A 434 12.51 34.27 -2.90
CA LYS A 434 12.88 33.34 -1.82
C LYS A 434 13.57 34.10 -0.68
N GLU A 435 14.53 34.98 -0.99
CA GLU A 435 15.27 35.76 0.01
C GLU A 435 14.38 36.78 0.74
N ALA A 436 13.31 37.27 0.11
CA ALA A 436 12.35 38.14 0.77
C ALA A 436 11.53 37.39 1.83
N TRP A 437 11.14 36.15 1.57
CA TRP A 437 10.41 35.28 2.50
C TRP A 437 11.31 34.60 3.54
N ASP A 438 12.51 34.17 3.14
CA ASP A 438 13.42 33.40 3.95
C ASP A 438 14.88 33.88 3.77
N PRO A 439 15.23 35.01 4.38
CA PRO A 439 16.55 35.64 4.17
C PRO A 439 17.72 34.79 4.69
N ASN A 440 17.46 33.82 5.58
CA ASN A 440 18.49 32.97 6.16
C ASN A 440 18.58 31.60 5.50
N GLY A 441 17.77 31.32 4.47
CA GLY A 441 17.73 30.00 3.79
C GLY A 441 17.36 28.85 4.73
N LEU A 442 16.49 29.09 5.72
CA LEU A 442 16.10 28.12 6.74
C LEU A 442 15.13 27.05 6.22
N LEU A 443 14.19 27.46 5.36
CA LEU A 443 13.06 26.64 4.92
C LEU A 443 13.40 25.89 3.63
N ASN A 444 13.47 24.58 3.70
CA ASN A 444 13.66 23.64 2.60
C ASN A 444 14.69 24.07 1.55
N ALA A 445 15.86 24.51 1.99
CA ALA A 445 16.90 25.08 1.16
C ALA A 445 17.34 24.11 0.04
N GLY A 446 17.71 24.69 -1.13
CA GLY A 446 18.18 23.95 -2.30
C GLY A 446 17.07 23.28 -3.10
N LYS A 447 15.81 23.71 -2.94
CA LYS A 447 14.68 23.39 -3.79
C LYS A 447 14.22 24.63 -4.54
N ILE A 448 13.74 24.44 -5.79
CA ILE A 448 13.30 25.50 -6.71
C ILE A 448 14.47 26.43 -7.09
N VAL A 449 15.08 27.12 -6.13
CA VAL A 449 16.25 27.99 -6.34
C VAL A 449 17.46 27.51 -5.53
N HIS A 450 18.66 27.89 -5.94
CA HIS A 450 19.93 27.49 -5.32
C HIS A 450 20.12 25.98 -5.25
N ALA A 451 19.62 25.26 -6.26
CA ALA A 451 19.64 23.82 -6.29
C ALA A 451 21.06 23.25 -6.39
N LYS A 452 21.32 22.15 -5.69
CA LYS A 452 22.51 21.32 -5.91
C LYS A 452 22.36 20.55 -7.23
N PRO A 453 23.47 20.09 -7.83
CA PRO A 453 23.39 19.16 -8.97
C PRO A 453 22.50 17.96 -8.67
N MET A 454 21.68 17.55 -9.64
CA MET A 454 20.76 16.41 -9.46
C MET A 454 21.48 15.07 -9.30
N THR A 455 22.76 15.01 -9.68
CA THR A 455 23.62 13.83 -9.60
C THR A 455 24.28 13.65 -8.24
N GLU A 456 24.16 14.62 -7.34
CA GLU A 456 24.66 14.53 -5.96
C GLU A 456 23.62 13.92 -5.03
N ASP A 457 24.08 13.33 -3.91
CA ASP A 457 23.26 12.77 -2.84
C ASP A 457 22.16 11.81 -3.36
N LEU A 458 22.49 10.96 -4.34
CA LEU A 458 21.58 9.95 -4.87
C LEU A 458 21.34 8.84 -3.85
N ARG A 459 20.26 8.07 -4.06
CA ARG A 459 19.91 6.92 -3.21
C ARG A 459 21.00 5.84 -3.20
N TYR A 460 21.71 5.68 -4.33
CA TYR A 460 22.77 4.69 -4.50
C TYR A 460 24.13 5.39 -4.60
N GLN A 461 25.14 4.81 -3.97
CA GLN A 461 26.52 5.20 -4.21
C GLN A 461 26.93 4.63 -5.58
N VAL A 462 27.37 5.52 -6.45
CA VAL A 462 27.75 5.18 -7.85
C VAL A 462 28.98 4.27 -7.86
N ASP A 463 28.94 3.27 -8.73
CA ASP A 463 30.02 2.29 -8.93
C ASP A 463 30.49 1.60 -7.64
N ARG A 464 29.60 1.49 -6.66
CA ARG A 464 29.86 0.79 -5.41
C ARG A 464 29.96 -0.73 -5.67
N GLU A 465 30.93 -1.36 -5.05
CA GLU A 465 30.93 -2.82 -4.92
C GLU A 465 29.73 -3.24 -4.05
N GLU A 466 28.84 -4.05 -4.61
CA GLU A 466 27.62 -4.50 -3.92
C GLU A 466 27.98 -5.46 -2.79
N PRO A 467 27.52 -5.21 -1.54
CA PRO A 467 27.78 -6.11 -0.45
C PRO A 467 27.07 -7.46 -0.65
N VAL A 468 27.82 -8.54 -0.46
CA VAL A 468 27.26 -9.89 -0.45
C VAL A 468 26.62 -10.13 0.91
N ILE A 469 25.29 -10.30 0.91
CA ILE A 469 24.51 -10.58 2.13
C ILE A 469 24.21 -12.08 2.13
N ASP A 470 24.87 -12.81 3.02
CA ASP A 470 24.57 -14.21 3.24
C ASP A 470 23.25 -14.34 4.00
N SER A 471 22.26 -15.00 3.36
CA SER A 471 20.92 -15.21 3.93
C SER A 471 20.57 -16.70 3.93
N LEU A 472 19.90 -17.15 4.99
CA LEU A 472 19.42 -18.53 5.07
C LEU A 472 18.17 -18.73 4.22
N LEU A 473 17.27 -17.72 4.21
CA LEU A 473 16.12 -17.73 3.31
C LEU A 473 16.57 -17.46 1.86
N ASN A 474 15.95 -18.14 0.93
CA ASN A 474 16.25 -17.98 -0.50
C ASN A 474 15.66 -16.66 -1.05
N PHE A 475 16.52 -15.70 -1.32
CA PHE A 475 16.22 -14.44 -2.01
C PHE A 475 16.76 -14.40 -3.45
N ASN A 476 17.15 -15.55 -4.02
CA ASN A 476 17.65 -15.61 -5.40
C ASN A 476 16.66 -15.10 -6.45
N PRO A 477 15.32 -15.32 -6.31
CA PRO A 477 14.36 -14.76 -7.26
C PRO A 477 14.42 -13.22 -7.36
N GLU A 478 14.80 -12.55 -6.27
CA GLU A 478 14.97 -11.10 -6.23
C GLU A 478 16.41 -10.65 -6.60
N GLY A 479 17.34 -11.58 -6.82
CA GLY A 479 18.76 -11.29 -7.04
C GLY A 479 19.54 -11.06 -5.74
N GLY A 480 19.08 -11.62 -4.63
CA GLY A 480 19.69 -11.56 -3.30
C GLY A 480 18.93 -10.63 -2.33
N PHE A 481 19.30 -10.72 -1.05
CA PHE A 481 18.62 -10.03 0.03
C PHE A 481 18.58 -8.50 -0.16
N LEU A 482 19.70 -7.87 -0.53
CA LEU A 482 19.76 -6.43 -0.72
C LEU A 482 18.82 -5.97 -1.86
N ARG A 483 18.75 -6.68 -2.98
CA ARG A 483 17.83 -6.35 -4.07
C ARG A 483 16.39 -6.54 -3.69
N ALA A 484 16.07 -7.54 -2.85
CA ALA A 484 14.73 -7.69 -2.28
C ALA A 484 14.33 -6.45 -1.44
N VAL A 485 15.25 -5.91 -0.64
CA VAL A 485 15.04 -4.66 0.12
C VAL A 485 14.87 -3.45 -0.81
N GLU A 486 15.69 -3.36 -1.86
CA GLU A 486 15.70 -2.26 -2.84
C GLU A 486 14.46 -2.24 -3.75
N LYS A 487 13.65 -3.30 -3.79
CA LYS A 487 12.33 -3.28 -4.47
C LYS A 487 11.41 -2.15 -3.96
N CYS A 488 11.61 -1.67 -2.72
CA CYS A 488 10.86 -0.53 -2.22
C CYS A 488 11.24 0.75 -2.99
N ASN A 489 10.34 1.22 -3.86
CA ASN A 489 10.50 2.46 -4.62
C ASN A 489 10.07 3.73 -3.88
N GLY A 490 9.60 3.62 -2.64
CA GLY A 490 9.18 4.76 -1.83
C GLY A 490 7.74 5.22 -2.04
N SER A 491 6.91 4.54 -2.85
CA SER A 491 5.51 4.93 -3.14
C SER A 491 4.63 5.13 -1.90
N GLY A 492 4.98 4.48 -0.78
CA GLY A 492 4.28 4.65 0.50
C GLY A 492 2.92 3.93 0.59
N ASP A 493 2.62 2.96 -0.29
CA ASP A 493 1.38 2.16 -0.23
C ASP A 493 1.16 1.46 1.10
N CYS A 494 2.23 1.26 1.87
CA CYS A 494 2.17 0.74 3.23
C CYS A 494 1.64 1.72 4.29
N ARG A 495 1.38 2.98 3.93
CA ARG A 495 0.81 4.01 4.83
C ARG A 495 -0.72 4.06 4.73
N ARG A 496 -1.36 2.91 4.89
CA ARG A 496 -2.83 2.78 4.83
C ARG A 496 -3.49 3.31 6.10
N LEU A 497 -4.76 3.69 5.95
CA LEU A 497 -5.62 4.12 7.05
C LEU A 497 -6.45 2.95 7.57
N PRO A 498 -6.82 2.94 8.87
CA PRO A 498 -7.58 1.83 9.47
C PRO A 498 -8.91 1.54 8.76
N HIS A 499 -9.66 2.59 8.39
CA HIS A 499 -10.97 2.47 7.74
C HIS A 499 -10.90 2.03 6.27
N SER A 500 -9.71 2.00 5.66
CA SER A 500 -9.54 1.57 4.26
C SER A 500 -9.84 0.09 4.03
N GLY A 501 -9.88 -0.72 5.10
CA GLY A 501 -10.00 -2.17 5.00
C GLY A 501 -8.75 -2.88 4.48
N ALA A 502 -7.65 -2.14 4.27
CA ALA A 502 -6.37 -2.69 3.84
C ALA A 502 -5.70 -3.51 4.95
N LEU A 503 -4.85 -4.45 4.55
CA LEU A 503 -4.14 -5.34 5.46
C LEU A 503 -2.76 -4.81 5.85
N MET A 504 -2.08 -4.10 4.94
CA MET A 504 -0.66 -3.78 5.05
C MET A 504 -0.33 -2.79 6.17
N CYS A 505 0.67 -3.14 6.98
CA CYS A 505 1.25 -2.33 8.06
C CYS A 505 0.26 -1.88 9.16
N PRO A 506 -0.34 -2.81 9.91
CA PRO A 506 -1.18 -2.48 11.06
C PRO A 506 -0.44 -1.66 12.13
N SER A 507 0.89 -1.83 12.24
CA SER A 507 1.73 -1.02 13.12
C SER A 507 1.74 0.46 12.72
N TYR A 508 1.88 0.77 11.43
CA TYR A 508 1.76 2.14 10.95
C TYR A 508 0.35 2.71 11.17
N MET A 509 -0.68 1.92 10.92
CA MET A 509 -2.06 2.35 11.19
C MET A 509 -2.25 2.78 12.64
N ALA A 510 -1.58 2.09 13.58
CA ALA A 510 -1.67 2.35 15.01
C ALA A 510 -0.78 3.49 15.50
N SER A 511 0.41 3.67 14.92
CA SER A 511 1.40 4.65 15.39
C SER A 511 1.45 5.94 14.57
N ARG A 512 1.07 5.88 13.30
CA ARG A 512 1.34 6.90 12.27
C ARG A 512 2.83 7.22 12.09
N ASP A 513 3.71 6.37 12.62
CA ASP A 513 5.15 6.53 12.53
C ASP A 513 5.72 5.86 11.28
N GLU A 514 6.57 6.57 10.54
CA GLU A 514 7.22 6.04 9.33
C GLU A 514 8.04 4.77 9.60
N TRP A 515 8.67 4.66 10.77
CA TRP A 515 9.48 3.49 11.18
C TRP A 515 8.64 2.20 11.20
N ASP A 516 7.34 2.32 11.47
CA ASP A 516 6.41 1.20 11.52
C ASP A 516 5.84 0.80 10.16
N SER A 517 6.26 1.46 9.08
CA SER A 517 5.85 1.14 7.70
C SER A 517 6.83 0.20 7.00
N THR A 518 6.38 -0.55 5.99
CA THR A 518 7.28 -1.35 5.11
C THR A 518 8.33 -0.46 4.44
N ARG A 519 7.97 0.75 4.02
CA ARG A 519 8.89 1.72 3.42
C ARG A 519 9.99 2.14 4.39
N GLY A 520 9.64 2.49 5.62
CA GLY A 520 10.60 2.86 6.66
C GLY A 520 11.58 1.72 6.93
N ARG A 521 11.06 0.51 7.17
CA ARG A 521 11.87 -0.70 7.42
C ARG A 521 12.81 -1.02 6.27
N ALA A 522 12.33 -0.98 5.03
CA ALA A 522 13.16 -1.23 3.85
C ALA A 522 14.26 -0.17 3.69
N ASN A 523 13.97 1.10 3.92
CA ASN A 523 14.98 2.16 3.83
C ASN A 523 16.06 2.04 4.91
N ILE A 524 15.68 1.71 6.15
CA ILE A 524 16.64 1.49 7.24
C ILE A 524 17.53 0.28 6.93
N LEU A 525 16.95 -0.86 6.54
CA LEU A 525 17.73 -2.03 6.13
C LEU A 525 18.71 -1.70 5.02
N ARG A 526 18.24 -1.03 3.96
CA ARG A 526 19.10 -0.64 2.85
C ARG A 526 20.24 0.25 3.32
N SER A 527 19.95 1.30 4.10
CA SER A 527 20.97 2.25 4.60
C SER A 527 22.05 1.52 5.39
N VAL A 528 21.66 0.74 6.38
CA VAL A 528 22.60 0.02 7.25
C VAL A 528 23.41 -1.04 6.51
N LEU A 529 22.81 -1.75 5.54
CA LEU A 529 23.51 -2.79 4.78
C LEU A 529 24.42 -2.24 3.69
N THR A 530 24.24 -0.98 3.26
CA THR A 530 25.01 -0.36 2.19
C THR A 530 26.00 0.70 2.69
N GLU A 531 25.76 1.28 3.85
CA GLU A 531 26.76 2.07 4.54
C GLU A 531 27.83 1.12 5.09
N GLN A 532 29.09 1.53 5.13
CA GLN A 532 30.20 0.69 5.62
C GLN A 532 30.12 0.42 7.15
N SER A 533 28.92 0.29 7.66
CA SER A 533 28.66 -0.05 9.05
C SER A 533 29.00 -1.51 9.29
N THR A 534 29.93 -1.77 10.19
CA THR A 534 30.26 -3.13 10.65
C THR A 534 29.10 -3.80 11.40
N ALA A 535 28.06 -3.05 11.79
CA ALA A 535 26.95 -3.53 12.58
C ALA A 535 25.93 -4.37 11.77
N GLY A 536 25.72 -4.06 10.47
CA GLY A 536 24.80 -4.81 9.62
C GLY A 536 23.43 -5.04 10.27
N PHE A 537 22.96 -6.28 10.32
CA PHE A 537 21.68 -6.65 10.95
C PHE A 537 21.61 -6.38 12.46
N THR A 538 22.74 -6.21 13.16
CA THR A 538 22.77 -5.96 14.60
C THR A 538 22.65 -4.48 14.96
N ALA A 539 22.52 -3.59 13.96
CA ALA A 539 22.34 -2.16 14.19
C ALA A 539 21.05 -1.89 15.00
N PRO A 540 21.10 -1.06 16.04
CA PRO A 540 19.92 -0.76 16.88
C PRO A 540 18.74 -0.23 16.08
N GLU A 541 18.98 0.56 15.05
CA GLU A 541 17.96 1.14 14.19
C GLU A 541 17.16 0.07 13.42
N VAL A 542 17.82 -1.03 13.02
CA VAL A 542 17.16 -2.16 12.39
C VAL A 542 16.26 -2.88 13.39
N ALA A 543 16.76 -3.09 14.62
CA ALA A 543 15.99 -3.75 15.67
C ALA A 543 14.73 -2.96 16.02
N GLU A 544 14.86 -1.63 16.19
CA GLU A 544 13.74 -0.73 16.47
C GLU A 544 12.71 -0.75 15.32
N ALA A 545 13.14 -0.60 14.08
CA ALA A 545 12.25 -0.62 12.92
C ALA A 545 11.51 -1.96 12.76
N MET A 546 12.17 -3.08 13.07
CA MET A 546 11.58 -4.41 12.97
C MET A 546 10.69 -4.80 14.15
N GLN A 547 10.81 -4.12 15.30
CA GLN A 547 10.12 -4.48 16.53
C GLN A 547 8.62 -4.67 16.31
N HIS A 548 7.94 -3.68 15.71
CA HIS A 548 6.48 -3.68 15.54
C HIS A 548 5.98 -4.32 14.23
N CYS A 549 6.85 -4.95 13.44
CA CYS A 549 6.40 -5.75 12.31
C CYS A 549 5.78 -7.07 12.82
N VAL A 550 4.50 -7.29 12.62
CA VAL A 550 3.76 -8.49 13.05
C VAL A 550 3.78 -9.65 12.06
N GLY A 551 4.50 -9.53 10.94
CA GLY A 551 4.59 -10.58 9.92
C GLY A 551 3.24 -10.97 9.30
N CYS A 552 2.31 -10.01 9.17
CA CYS A 552 0.95 -10.25 8.65
C CYS A 552 0.89 -10.61 7.16
N LYS A 553 2.02 -10.51 6.44
CA LYS A 553 2.15 -10.76 4.99
C LYS A 553 1.33 -9.83 4.08
N GLY A 554 0.68 -8.80 4.62
CA GLY A 554 -0.07 -7.82 3.82
C GLY A 554 0.78 -7.16 2.73
N CYS A 555 2.08 -6.98 2.99
CA CYS A 555 3.01 -6.42 2.02
C CYS A 555 3.27 -7.34 0.79
N THR A 556 3.17 -8.66 0.93
CA THR A 556 3.34 -9.58 -0.22
C THR A 556 2.17 -9.50 -1.20
N LYS A 557 0.99 -9.10 -0.73
CA LYS A 557 -0.24 -8.96 -1.55
C LYS A 557 -0.44 -7.53 -2.03
N GLU A 558 -0.45 -6.57 -1.10
CA GLU A 558 -0.91 -5.20 -1.36
C GLU A 558 0.20 -4.24 -1.80
N CYS A 559 1.50 -4.60 -1.60
CA CYS A 559 2.58 -3.75 -2.08
C CYS A 559 2.76 -3.93 -3.59
N PRO A 560 2.52 -2.89 -4.40
CA PRO A 560 2.67 -3.00 -5.85
C PRO A 560 4.11 -3.35 -6.27
N SER A 561 5.10 -2.93 -5.46
CA SER A 561 6.53 -3.24 -5.68
C SER A 561 6.93 -4.64 -5.19
N GLY A 562 6.01 -5.43 -4.62
CA GLY A 562 6.29 -6.79 -4.17
C GLY A 562 7.34 -6.91 -3.06
N VAL A 563 7.39 -5.96 -2.12
CA VAL A 563 8.32 -6.00 -0.97
C VAL A 563 7.83 -7.00 0.06
N ASP A 564 8.56 -8.10 0.25
CA ASP A 564 8.25 -9.10 1.28
C ASP A 564 8.96 -8.80 2.61
N MET A 565 8.42 -7.84 3.35
CA MET A 565 8.97 -7.47 4.66
C MET A 565 8.81 -8.58 5.71
N ALA A 566 7.85 -9.50 5.53
CA ALA A 566 7.68 -10.61 6.44
C ALA A 566 8.88 -11.58 6.37
N ALA A 567 9.31 -11.96 5.15
CA ALA A 567 10.51 -12.77 4.97
C ALA A 567 11.79 -12.03 5.44
N MET A 568 11.91 -10.71 5.16
CA MET A 568 13.05 -9.91 5.64
C MET A 568 13.12 -9.87 7.16
N LYS A 569 11.98 -9.82 7.87
CA LYS A 569 11.94 -9.90 9.32
C LYS A 569 12.41 -11.25 9.84
N LEU A 570 12.03 -12.37 9.21
CA LEU A 570 12.49 -13.71 9.62
C LEU A 570 14.01 -13.82 9.48
N GLU A 571 14.57 -13.33 8.37
CA GLU A 571 16.03 -13.28 8.18
C GLU A 571 16.72 -12.38 9.21
N PHE A 572 16.18 -11.18 9.48
CA PHE A 572 16.68 -10.29 10.54
C PHE A 572 16.71 -10.98 11.89
N LEU A 573 15.63 -11.68 12.29
CA LEU A 573 15.56 -12.40 13.56
C LEU A 573 16.58 -13.56 13.63
N TYR A 574 16.86 -14.21 12.51
CA TYR A 574 17.88 -15.24 12.40
C TYR A 574 19.29 -14.64 12.55
N GLN A 575 19.59 -13.57 11.83
CA GLN A 575 20.89 -12.90 11.89
C GLN A 575 21.16 -12.30 13.30
N ASN A 576 20.12 -11.90 14.01
CA ASN A 576 20.18 -11.29 15.35
C ASN A 576 19.94 -12.29 16.49
N ARG A 577 20.23 -13.58 16.27
CA ARG A 577 19.93 -14.68 17.17
C ARG A 577 20.62 -14.64 18.55
N SER A 578 21.70 -13.88 18.69
CA SER A 578 22.40 -13.67 19.98
C SER A 578 21.57 -12.92 21.02
N ASN A 579 20.54 -12.17 20.58
CA ASN A 579 19.73 -11.31 21.43
C ASN A 579 18.41 -11.96 21.88
N ARG A 580 18.25 -13.28 21.72
CA ARG A 580 17.04 -14.02 22.08
C ARG A 580 16.85 -14.11 23.60
N THR A 581 15.63 -13.88 24.03
CA THR A 581 15.21 -14.03 25.43
C THR A 581 14.76 -15.48 25.73
N LEU A 582 14.64 -15.82 27.03
CA LEU A 582 14.07 -17.11 27.43
C LEU A 582 12.63 -17.28 26.95
N GLY A 583 11.85 -16.19 26.91
CA GLY A 583 10.51 -16.18 26.33
C GLY A 583 10.50 -16.53 24.86
N ASP A 584 11.43 -15.97 24.06
CA ASP A 584 11.56 -16.31 22.64
C ASP A 584 11.83 -17.81 22.43
N ILE A 585 12.71 -18.38 23.24
CA ILE A 585 13.03 -19.80 23.18
C ILE A 585 11.83 -20.66 23.57
N ALA A 586 11.10 -20.26 24.62
CA ALA A 586 9.91 -20.99 25.08
C ALA A 586 8.80 -20.98 24.00
N PHE A 587 8.48 -19.81 23.43
CA PHE A 587 7.47 -19.69 22.36
C PHE A 587 7.89 -20.46 21.11
N ALA A 588 9.13 -20.36 20.67
CA ALA A 588 9.63 -21.07 19.49
C ALA A 588 9.54 -22.58 19.61
N ASN A 589 9.71 -23.12 20.83
CA ASN A 589 9.60 -24.55 21.08
C ASN A 589 8.17 -25.06 21.33
N PHE A 590 7.14 -24.25 21.03
CA PHE A 590 5.74 -24.68 21.21
C PHE A 590 5.38 -25.95 20.41
N HIS A 591 6.06 -26.22 19.30
CA HIS A 591 5.92 -27.47 18.53
C HIS A 591 6.17 -28.73 19.35
N ARG A 592 6.75 -28.63 20.58
CA ARG A 592 6.96 -29.72 21.54
C ARG A 592 5.88 -29.77 22.62
N ALA A 593 4.91 -28.90 22.60
CA ALA A 593 3.88 -28.78 23.64
C ALA A 593 3.07 -30.08 23.82
N GLU A 594 2.87 -30.86 22.76
CA GLU A 594 2.16 -32.13 22.80
C GLU A 594 2.78 -33.12 23.81
N LYS A 595 4.13 -33.11 24.00
CA LYS A 595 4.85 -33.97 24.95
C LYS A 595 4.46 -33.68 26.40
N PHE A 596 3.89 -32.52 26.66
CA PHE A 596 3.53 -32.05 28.00
C PHE A 596 2.02 -32.07 28.27
N LEU A 597 1.18 -32.53 27.31
CA LEU A 597 -0.28 -32.55 27.47
C LEU A 597 -0.72 -33.40 28.67
N ALA A 598 -0.01 -34.47 28.99
CA ALA A 598 -0.28 -35.27 30.18
C ALA A 598 -0.10 -34.51 31.51
N LEU A 599 0.77 -33.51 31.52
CA LEU A 599 1.08 -32.64 32.67
C LEU A 599 0.24 -31.36 32.71
N ARG A 600 -0.76 -31.18 31.81
CA ARG A 600 -1.55 -29.95 31.68
C ARG A 600 -2.18 -29.44 32.98
N ALA A 601 -2.60 -30.36 33.86
CA ALA A 601 -3.21 -30.02 35.16
C ALA A 601 -2.24 -29.23 36.07
N ILE A 602 -0.94 -29.40 35.88
CA ILE A 602 0.10 -28.66 36.60
C ILE A 602 0.55 -27.45 35.80
N ILE A 603 0.77 -27.63 34.48
CA ILE A 603 1.34 -26.59 33.61
C ILE A 603 0.37 -25.43 33.43
N ASN A 604 -0.91 -25.69 33.17
CA ASN A 604 -1.89 -24.63 32.90
C ASN A 604 -1.99 -23.62 34.06
N PRO A 605 -2.14 -24.03 35.34
CA PRO A 605 -2.12 -23.08 36.46
C PRO A 605 -0.79 -22.31 36.58
N LEU A 606 0.34 -23.02 36.39
CA LEU A 606 1.68 -22.40 36.50
C LEU A 606 1.88 -21.31 35.45
N LEU A 607 1.40 -21.50 34.22
CA LEU A 607 1.49 -20.52 33.17
C LEU A 607 0.72 -19.23 33.47
N GLN A 608 -0.34 -19.28 34.29
CA GLN A 608 -1.12 -18.11 34.69
C GLN A 608 -0.49 -17.29 35.82
N LEU A 609 0.52 -17.84 36.53
CA LEU A 609 1.16 -17.15 37.63
C LEU A 609 1.94 -15.90 37.14
N GLY A 610 1.75 -14.77 37.81
CA GLY A 610 2.42 -13.51 37.48
C GLY A 610 3.95 -13.61 37.47
N MET A 611 4.51 -14.50 38.34
CA MET A 611 5.94 -14.76 38.38
C MET A 611 6.44 -15.48 37.09
N THR A 612 5.69 -16.46 36.61
CA THR A 612 5.99 -17.16 35.34
C THR A 612 5.92 -16.20 34.16
N LYS A 613 4.85 -15.39 34.08
CA LYS A 613 4.70 -14.37 33.03
C LYS A 613 5.88 -13.39 33.04
N ARG A 614 6.24 -12.88 34.22
CA ARG A 614 7.39 -11.96 34.37
C ARG A 614 8.70 -12.60 33.94
N PHE A 615 8.95 -13.87 34.30
CA PHE A 615 10.14 -14.60 33.89
C PHE A 615 10.24 -14.82 32.38
N LEU A 616 9.11 -15.06 31.72
CA LEU A 616 9.00 -15.22 30.27
C LEU A 616 8.86 -13.88 29.51
N GLY A 617 8.87 -12.73 30.20
CA GLY A 617 8.70 -11.42 29.58
C GLY A 617 7.29 -11.17 29.02
N ILE A 618 6.29 -11.86 29.55
CA ILE A 618 4.88 -11.75 29.12
C ILE A 618 4.20 -10.61 29.85
N ALA A 619 3.31 -9.90 29.17
CA ALA A 619 2.49 -8.84 29.77
C ALA A 619 1.56 -9.43 30.85
N PRO A 620 1.45 -8.81 32.06
CA PRO A 620 0.59 -9.27 33.15
C PRO A 620 -0.87 -9.43 32.71
N GLU A 621 -1.34 -8.56 31.84
CA GLU A 621 -2.71 -8.47 31.32
C GLU A 621 -3.07 -9.63 30.37
N ARG A 622 -2.07 -10.34 29.85
CA ARG A 622 -2.31 -11.47 28.95
C ARG A 622 -2.68 -12.74 29.69
N SER A 623 -3.72 -13.42 29.22
CA SER A 623 -3.95 -14.82 29.57
C SER A 623 -2.97 -15.73 28.82
N MET A 624 -2.66 -16.90 29.38
CA MET A 624 -1.83 -17.90 28.68
C MET A 624 -2.73 -18.99 28.09
N PRO A 625 -2.52 -19.35 26.80
CA PRO A 625 -3.30 -20.44 26.19
C PRO A 625 -3.16 -21.74 26.99
N ALA A 626 -4.29 -22.40 27.29
CA ALA A 626 -4.31 -23.65 28.03
C ALA A 626 -3.99 -24.82 27.13
N LEU A 627 -3.22 -25.80 27.64
CA LEU A 627 -3.00 -27.09 26.98
C LEU A 627 -4.25 -27.96 27.13
N ALA A 628 -4.68 -28.58 26.03
CA ALA A 628 -5.85 -29.44 25.95
C ALA A 628 -5.61 -30.86 26.47
N SER A 629 -6.66 -31.69 26.53
CA SER A 629 -6.54 -33.11 26.94
C SER A 629 -5.93 -33.95 25.80
N PRO A 630 -4.94 -34.83 26.10
CA PRO A 630 -4.38 -35.73 25.10
C PRO A 630 -5.37 -36.79 24.59
N ALA A 631 -6.46 -37.01 25.32
CA ALA A 631 -7.49 -37.99 24.94
C ALA A 631 -8.14 -37.67 23.58
N TYR A 632 -8.33 -36.40 23.26
CA TYR A 632 -8.92 -35.94 21.99
C TYR A 632 -8.09 -36.43 20.80
N MET A 633 -6.78 -36.17 20.79
CA MET A 633 -5.93 -36.58 19.67
C MET A 633 -5.91 -38.08 19.43
N LYS A 634 -5.90 -38.88 20.51
CA LYS A 634 -5.97 -40.34 20.38
C LYS A 634 -7.28 -40.83 19.75
N ALA A 635 -8.39 -40.18 20.07
CA ALA A 635 -9.70 -40.55 19.51
C ALA A 635 -9.74 -40.32 18.00
N TYR A 636 -9.16 -39.21 17.52
CA TYR A 636 -9.25 -38.80 16.10
C TYR A 636 -8.22 -39.48 15.20
N THR A 637 -7.07 -39.96 15.74
CA THR A 637 -6.03 -40.63 14.93
C THR A 637 -6.26 -42.13 14.75
N SER A 638 -7.14 -42.76 15.54
CA SER A 638 -7.34 -44.21 15.53
C SER A 638 -8.30 -44.76 14.46
N GLY A 639 -9.11 -43.92 13.82
CA GLY A 639 -10.16 -44.32 12.87
C GLY A 639 -9.94 -44.02 11.40
N PHE A 640 -9.06 -43.09 11.07
CA PHE A 640 -8.91 -42.58 9.70
C PHE A 640 -7.50 -42.83 9.16
N THR A 641 -7.31 -43.98 8.51
CA THR A 641 -6.02 -44.44 7.96
C THR A 641 -5.98 -44.24 6.44
N ALA A 642 -4.78 -44.14 5.87
CA ALA A 642 -4.56 -44.11 4.41
C ALA A 642 -5.23 -45.28 3.67
N THR A 643 -5.46 -46.41 4.35
CA THR A 643 -6.10 -47.60 3.77
C THR A 643 -7.59 -47.37 3.50
N SER A 644 -8.32 -46.65 4.37
CA SER A 644 -9.73 -46.29 4.15
C SER A 644 -9.93 -45.30 3.02
N ALA A 645 -8.94 -44.47 2.75
CA ALA A 645 -8.97 -43.43 1.68
C ALA A 645 -8.67 -43.98 0.28
N LYS A 646 -7.97 -45.10 0.15
CA LYS A 646 -7.62 -45.71 -1.15
C LYS A 646 -8.82 -46.08 -2.02
N ASN A 647 -9.96 -46.36 -1.41
CA ASN A 647 -11.21 -46.75 -2.10
C ASN A 647 -12.25 -45.60 -2.10
N SER A 648 -11.88 -44.42 -1.64
CA SER A 648 -12.78 -43.26 -1.54
C SER A 648 -12.79 -42.45 -2.84
N LEU A 649 -13.96 -41.97 -3.20
CA LEU A 649 -14.15 -41.09 -4.36
C LEU A 649 -13.62 -39.67 -4.14
N ARG A 650 -13.46 -39.18 -2.88
CA ARG A 650 -13.08 -37.81 -2.54
C ARG A 650 -12.19 -37.74 -1.30
N PRO A 651 -10.95 -38.26 -1.35
CA PRO A 651 -10.03 -38.17 -0.23
C PRO A 651 -9.52 -36.74 -0.03
N VAL A 652 -9.31 -36.34 1.26
CA VAL A 652 -8.75 -35.05 1.67
C VAL A 652 -7.79 -35.28 2.82
N VAL A 653 -6.58 -34.75 2.75
CA VAL A 653 -5.63 -34.83 3.90
C VAL A 653 -5.92 -33.66 4.83
N LEU A 654 -6.28 -33.94 6.07
CA LEU A 654 -6.42 -32.97 7.15
C LEU A 654 -5.10 -32.86 7.91
N TRP A 655 -4.29 -31.86 7.61
CA TRP A 655 -3.04 -31.59 8.30
C TRP A 655 -3.33 -30.86 9.62
N VAL A 656 -3.11 -31.56 10.72
CA VAL A 656 -3.25 -31.09 12.09
C VAL A 656 -1.90 -30.58 12.58
N ASP A 657 -1.81 -29.28 12.81
CA ASP A 657 -0.62 -28.58 13.29
C ASP A 657 -0.49 -28.60 14.81
N GLU A 658 0.65 -28.10 15.32
CA GLU A 658 0.97 -28.07 16.76
C GLU A 658 0.01 -27.20 17.60
N PHE A 659 -0.58 -26.13 17.03
CA PHE A 659 -1.52 -25.28 17.77
C PHE A 659 -2.88 -25.96 17.91
N THR A 660 -3.40 -26.45 16.80
CA THR A 660 -4.66 -27.23 16.79
C THR A 660 -4.56 -28.42 17.71
N ALA A 661 -3.49 -29.22 17.63
CA ALA A 661 -3.32 -30.41 18.46
C ALA A 661 -3.19 -30.10 19.96
N ALA A 662 -2.46 -29.05 20.33
CA ALA A 662 -2.17 -28.75 21.74
C ALA A 662 -3.22 -27.86 22.42
N GLN A 663 -3.98 -27.05 21.70
CA GLN A 663 -4.92 -26.09 22.29
C GLN A 663 -6.38 -26.35 21.92
N GLU A 664 -6.67 -26.74 20.67
CA GLU A 664 -8.03 -26.83 20.12
C GLU A 664 -8.30 -28.16 19.40
N PRO A 665 -7.91 -29.32 19.96
CA PRO A 665 -8.04 -30.62 19.26
C PRO A 665 -9.49 -31.02 18.95
N VAL A 666 -10.47 -30.44 19.63
CA VAL A 666 -11.91 -30.66 19.36
C VAL A 666 -12.29 -30.24 17.94
N LEU A 667 -11.62 -29.23 17.39
CA LEU A 667 -11.85 -28.79 16.00
C LEU A 667 -11.53 -29.89 14.98
N VAL A 668 -10.62 -30.80 15.28
CA VAL A 668 -10.29 -31.94 14.40
C VAL A 668 -11.49 -32.86 14.21
N GLY A 669 -12.20 -33.20 15.30
CA GLY A 669 -13.42 -34.01 15.25
C GLY A 669 -14.54 -33.29 14.47
N LYS A 670 -14.77 -32.02 14.76
CA LYS A 670 -15.74 -31.19 14.03
C LYS A 670 -15.43 -31.09 12.53
N ALA A 671 -14.14 -30.97 12.17
CA ALA A 671 -13.73 -30.97 10.76
C ALA A 671 -14.02 -32.32 10.08
N ILE A 672 -13.76 -33.43 10.76
CA ILE A 672 -14.05 -34.77 10.24
C ILE A 672 -15.54 -34.91 9.99
N ASP A 673 -16.40 -34.56 10.96
CA ASP A 673 -17.85 -34.68 10.85
C ASP A 673 -18.40 -33.83 9.70
N VAL A 674 -18.02 -32.56 9.60
CA VAL A 674 -18.45 -31.63 8.54
C VAL A 674 -18.01 -32.13 7.15
N LEU A 675 -16.74 -32.52 7.00
CA LEU A 675 -16.20 -33.02 5.73
C LEU A 675 -16.88 -34.33 5.30
N THR A 676 -17.13 -35.24 6.25
CA THR A 676 -17.82 -36.51 5.98
C THR A 676 -19.27 -36.28 5.56
N ALA A 677 -19.98 -35.37 6.24
CA ALA A 677 -21.35 -35.03 5.87
C ALA A 677 -21.45 -34.40 4.45
N LEU A 678 -20.40 -33.70 4.03
CA LEU A 678 -20.26 -33.14 2.69
C LEU A 678 -19.71 -34.15 1.65
N GLY A 679 -19.50 -35.41 2.02
CA GLY A 679 -19.09 -36.51 1.14
C GLY A 679 -17.60 -36.59 0.88
N CYS A 680 -16.76 -35.96 1.69
CA CYS A 680 -15.31 -36.14 1.70
C CYS A 680 -14.90 -37.31 2.61
N THR A 681 -13.71 -37.87 2.34
CA THR A 681 -13.06 -38.85 3.24
C THR A 681 -11.79 -38.22 3.80
N PRO A 682 -11.85 -37.63 5.02
CA PRO A 682 -10.69 -37.02 5.63
C PRO A 682 -9.67 -38.06 6.09
N VAL A 683 -8.39 -37.82 5.84
CA VAL A 683 -7.24 -38.55 6.36
C VAL A 683 -6.46 -37.64 7.26
N VAL A 684 -6.41 -37.93 8.54
CA VAL A 684 -5.71 -37.10 9.52
C VAL A 684 -4.21 -37.32 9.42
N PHE A 685 -3.47 -36.24 9.16
CA PHE A 685 -2.01 -36.20 9.17
C PHE A 685 -1.56 -35.25 10.27
N TYR A 686 -0.91 -35.73 11.29
CA TYR A 686 -0.33 -34.91 12.35
C TYR A 686 1.15 -34.65 12.09
N ALA A 687 1.52 -33.39 11.96
CA ALA A 687 2.92 -32.95 11.94
C ALA A 687 3.00 -31.46 12.37
N PRO A 688 3.99 -31.09 13.19
CA PRO A 688 4.25 -29.67 13.47
C PRO A 688 4.55 -28.90 12.19
N SER A 689 4.03 -27.69 12.10
CA SER A 689 4.28 -26.79 10.99
C SER A 689 5.58 -25.97 11.13
N GLY A 690 6.16 -25.95 12.34
CA GLY A 690 7.30 -25.08 12.64
C GLY A 690 6.98 -23.58 12.64
N ARG A 691 5.70 -23.17 12.60
CA ARG A 691 5.28 -21.75 12.58
C ARG A 691 5.86 -20.96 13.74
N ALA A 692 5.89 -21.54 14.93
CA ALA A 692 6.45 -20.90 16.12
C ALA A 692 7.96 -20.63 15.97
N LEU A 693 8.71 -21.59 15.41
CA LEU A 693 10.14 -21.46 15.11
C LEU A 693 10.39 -20.38 14.06
N LEU A 694 9.59 -20.35 12.98
CA LEU A 694 9.63 -19.30 11.95
C LEU A 694 9.46 -17.94 12.59
N SER A 695 8.39 -17.74 13.35
CA SER A 695 8.07 -16.44 13.98
C SER A 695 9.18 -15.93 14.92
N GLY A 696 9.95 -16.86 15.53
CA GLY A 696 11.10 -16.55 16.39
C GLY A 696 12.45 -16.46 15.65
N GLY A 697 12.48 -16.64 14.32
CA GLY A 697 13.71 -16.61 13.53
C GLY A 697 14.63 -17.83 13.75
N PHE A 698 14.08 -18.97 14.24
CA PHE A 698 14.83 -20.24 14.40
C PHE A 698 14.84 -21.03 13.08
N LEU A 699 15.35 -20.40 12.02
CA LEU A 699 15.20 -20.86 10.65
C LEU A 699 15.80 -22.25 10.39
N PRO A 700 17.00 -22.65 10.91
CA PRO A 700 17.53 -24.00 10.70
C PRO A 700 16.61 -25.09 11.29
N GLN A 701 16.08 -24.85 12.50
CA GLN A 701 15.15 -25.76 13.14
C GLN A 701 13.81 -25.83 12.42
N ALA A 702 13.32 -24.68 11.94
CA ALA A 702 12.11 -24.59 11.13
C ALA A 702 12.26 -25.37 9.81
N SER A 703 13.41 -25.25 9.14
CA SER A 703 13.73 -26.02 7.93
C SER A 703 13.70 -27.53 8.18
N ALA A 704 14.27 -27.99 9.29
CA ALA A 704 14.23 -29.38 9.64
C ALA A 704 12.80 -29.91 9.89
N ILE A 705 11.95 -29.12 10.57
CA ILE A 705 10.53 -29.43 10.76
C ILE A 705 9.78 -29.47 9.42
N ALA A 706 10.01 -28.48 8.57
CA ALA A 706 9.40 -28.39 7.25
C ALA A 706 9.75 -29.63 6.39
N LYS A 707 11.02 -29.99 6.31
CA LYS A 707 11.48 -31.21 5.61
C LYS A 707 10.81 -32.47 6.16
N SER A 708 10.73 -32.61 7.50
CA SER A 708 10.06 -33.74 8.12
C SER A 708 8.57 -33.81 7.79
N ALA A 709 7.86 -32.67 7.80
CA ALA A 709 6.45 -32.63 7.46
C ALA A 709 6.22 -32.96 5.96
N VAL A 710 7.07 -32.45 5.08
CA VAL A 710 7.03 -32.74 3.63
C VAL A 710 7.26 -34.24 3.37
N HIS A 711 8.30 -34.84 3.95
CA HIS A 711 8.58 -36.26 3.78
C HIS A 711 7.41 -37.13 4.30
N GLY A 712 6.85 -36.78 5.47
CA GLY A 712 5.68 -37.50 6.01
C GLY A 712 4.45 -37.40 5.09
N LEU A 713 4.24 -36.26 4.45
CA LEU A 713 3.17 -36.07 3.44
C LEU A 713 3.48 -36.81 2.14
N GLN A 714 4.73 -36.83 1.69
CA GLN A 714 5.17 -37.63 0.53
C GLN A 714 4.88 -39.13 0.77
N ASP A 715 5.27 -39.66 1.93
CA ASP A 715 5.01 -41.05 2.29
C ASP A 715 3.51 -41.37 2.35
N LEU A 716 2.71 -40.50 2.96
CA LEU A 716 1.26 -40.64 3.02
C LEU A 716 0.62 -40.64 1.63
N LEU A 717 1.07 -39.76 0.74
CA LEU A 717 0.47 -39.53 -0.57
C LEU A 717 0.99 -40.45 -1.69
N GLN A 718 2.02 -41.24 -1.44
CA GLN A 718 2.62 -42.16 -2.44
C GLN A 718 1.58 -43.03 -3.18
N ASN A 719 0.48 -43.34 -2.50
CA ASN A 719 -0.57 -44.24 -3.01
C ASN A 719 -1.95 -43.60 -3.15
N MET A 720 -2.03 -42.24 -3.00
CA MET A 720 -3.32 -41.53 -2.97
C MET A 720 -3.53 -40.60 -4.16
N GLY A 721 -2.51 -40.38 -4.99
CA GLY A 721 -2.57 -39.44 -6.11
C GLY A 721 -2.59 -37.96 -5.69
N GLU A 722 -3.21 -37.10 -6.51
CA GLU A 722 -3.38 -35.68 -6.18
C GLU A 722 -4.56 -35.50 -5.21
N VAL A 723 -4.26 -35.26 -3.94
CA VAL A 723 -5.25 -35.04 -2.89
C VAL A 723 -5.03 -33.65 -2.27
N PRO A 724 -6.10 -32.86 -2.04
CA PRO A 724 -5.98 -31.58 -1.33
C PRO A 724 -5.45 -31.77 0.09
N ILE A 725 -4.54 -30.88 0.50
CA ILE A 725 -4.00 -30.83 1.87
C ILE A 725 -4.60 -29.60 2.53
N ILE A 726 -5.41 -29.80 3.56
CA ILE A 726 -6.12 -28.71 4.25
C ILE A 726 -5.68 -28.62 5.71
N GLY A 727 -5.63 -27.38 6.23
CA GLY A 727 -5.34 -27.12 7.64
C GLY A 727 -6.39 -26.26 8.31
N LEU A 728 -6.43 -26.31 9.64
CA LEU A 728 -7.39 -25.55 10.45
C LEU A 728 -6.83 -24.20 10.93
N GLU A 729 -5.52 -24.15 11.21
CA GLU A 729 -4.85 -22.90 11.57
C GLU A 729 -4.16 -22.30 10.34
N ALA A 730 -4.68 -21.17 9.88
CA ALA A 730 -4.20 -20.53 8.65
C ALA A 730 -2.70 -20.22 8.67
N SER A 731 -2.16 -19.77 9.81
CA SER A 731 -0.74 -19.43 9.91
C SER A 731 0.19 -20.65 9.80
N ALA A 732 -0.32 -21.83 10.12
CA ALA A 732 0.42 -23.09 10.05
C ALA A 732 0.41 -23.65 8.62
N VAL A 733 -0.78 -23.95 8.06
CA VAL A 733 -0.88 -24.58 6.73
C VAL A 733 -0.32 -23.68 5.62
N LEU A 734 -0.56 -22.38 5.70
CA LEU A 734 -0.07 -21.43 4.70
C LEU A 734 1.44 -21.14 4.80
N SER A 735 2.14 -21.65 5.83
CA SER A 735 3.60 -21.66 5.82
C SER A 735 4.16 -22.50 4.66
N ALA A 736 3.45 -23.56 4.25
CA ALA A 736 3.84 -24.39 3.10
C ALA A 736 3.73 -23.64 1.77
N VAL A 737 2.80 -22.69 1.66
CA VAL A 737 2.59 -21.89 0.46
C VAL A 737 3.61 -20.75 0.33
N ASP A 738 4.19 -20.28 1.44
CA ASP A 738 5.04 -19.10 1.49
C ASP A 738 6.43 -19.41 2.07
N GLU A 739 6.61 -19.48 3.40
CA GLU A 739 7.94 -19.57 4.00
C GLU A 739 8.71 -20.83 3.59
N TYR A 740 8.03 -21.96 3.41
CA TYR A 740 8.70 -23.19 2.99
C TYR A 740 9.31 -23.07 1.59
N THR A 741 8.69 -22.23 0.71
CA THR A 741 9.25 -21.98 -0.64
C THR A 741 10.59 -21.24 -0.62
N ARG A 742 10.91 -20.57 0.51
CA ARG A 742 12.19 -19.90 0.74
C ARG A 742 13.16 -20.71 1.61
N LEU A 743 12.65 -21.72 2.34
CA LEU A 743 13.43 -22.55 3.27
C LEU A 743 13.92 -23.86 2.67
N LEU A 744 13.17 -24.40 1.72
CA LEU A 744 13.43 -25.70 1.11
C LEU A 744 14.13 -25.54 -0.22
N ASP A 745 14.81 -26.60 -0.64
CA ASP A 745 15.57 -26.68 -1.86
C ASP A 745 15.30 -28.02 -2.60
N GLY A 746 15.80 -28.13 -3.82
CA GLY A 746 15.76 -29.37 -4.62
C GLY A 746 14.36 -29.96 -4.75
N THR A 747 14.27 -31.26 -4.61
CA THR A 747 13.04 -32.06 -4.82
C THR A 747 11.92 -31.70 -3.84
N ASP A 748 12.24 -31.29 -2.62
CA ASP A 748 11.25 -30.90 -1.62
C ASP A 748 10.55 -29.60 -2.00
N LEU A 749 11.30 -28.63 -2.52
CA LEU A 749 10.75 -27.37 -3.03
C LEU A 749 9.86 -27.59 -4.25
N GLU A 750 10.31 -28.42 -5.20
CA GLU A 750 9.52 -28.76 -6.39
C GLU A 750 8.20 -29.43 -5.99
N TRP A 751 8.28 -30.41 -5.10
CA TRP A 751 7.11 -31.14 -4.63
C TRP A 751 6.06 -30.23 -3.96
N ILE A 752 6.49 -29.28 -3.12
CA ILE A 752 5.57 -28.32 -2.46
C ILE A 752 4.88 -27.44 -3.49
N LYS A 753 5.60 -26.94 -4.48
CA LYS A 753 5.04 -26.06 -5.52
C LYS A 753 3.96 -26.73 -6.37
N GLU A 754 4.03 -28.05 -6.50
CA GLU A 754 3.04 -28.84 -7.25
C GLU A 754 1.79 -29.21 -6.44
N ARG A 755 1.77 -28.95 -5.13
CA ARG A 755 0.67 -29.36 -4.24
C ARG A 755 -0.18 -28.18 -3.79
N LYS A 756 -1.45 -28.49 -3.52
CA LYS A 756 -2.42 -27.49 -3.03
C LYS A 756 -2.53 -27.56 -1.51
N PHE A 757 -1.83 -26.69 -0.83
CA PHE A 757 -1.98 -26.43 0.59
C PHE A 757 -2.97 -25.28 0.78
N GLN A 758 -3.99 -25.46 1.63
CA GLN A 758 -5.04 -24.43 1.79
C GLN A 758 -5.70 -24.53 3.16
N THR A 759 -6.37 -23.46 3.57
CA THR A 759 -7.23 -23.52 4.75
C THR A 759 -8.49 -24.31 4.46
N ILE A 760 -9.14 -24.83 5.50
CA ILE A 760 -10.45 -25.52 5.35
C ILE A 760 -11.49 -24.57 4.75
N ASP A 761 -11.45 -23.29 5.09
CA ASP A 761 -12.33 -22.23 4.57
C ASP A 761 -12.23 -22.13 3.04
N HIS A 762 -11.01 -22.00 2.52
CA HIS A 762 -10.72 -21.90 1.09
C HIS A 762 -11.09 -23.19 0.36
N PHE A 763 -10.78 -24.34 0.95
CA PHE A 763 -11.17 -25.64 0.41
C PHE A 763 -12.69 -25.73 0.27
N LEU A 764 -13.44 -25.47 1.35
CA LEU A 764 -14.90 -25.53 1.34
C LEU A 764 -15.51 -24.58 0.32
N ALA A 765 -15.02 -23.32 0.24
CA ALA A 765 -15.54 -22.35 -0.72
C ALA A 765 -15.44 -22.86 -2.18
N ASN A 766 -14.32 -23.51 -2.53
CA ASN A 766 -14.12 -24.07 -3.87
C ASN A 766 -14.84 -25.41 -4.08
N TYR A 767 -14.94 -26.22 -3.03
CA TYR A 767 -15.53 -27.54 -3.10
C TYR A 767 -17.06 -27.49 -3.19
N LEU A 768 -17.70 -26.61 -2.44
CA LEU A 768 -19.16 -26.51 -2.34
C LEU A 768 -19.85 -26.18 -3.68
N VAL A 769 -19.16 -25.53 -4.62
CA VAL A 769 -19.69 -25.28 -5.97
C VAL A 769 -19.73 -26.53 -6.84
N THR A 770 -19.09 -27.63 -6.40
CA THR A 770 -19.03 -28.92 -7.15
C THR A 770 -20.04 -29.96 -6.66
N ILE A 771 -20.80 -29.66 -5.61
CA ILE A 771 -21.78 -30.60 -5.01
C ILE A 771 -23.19 -30.01 -5.05
N ASP A 772 -24.16 -30.86 -5.28
CA ASP A 772 -25.56 -30.46 -5.34
C ASP A 772 -26.15 -30.26 -3.94
N SER A 773 -26.80 -29.11 -3.75
CA SER A 773 -27.57 -28.74 -2.56
C SER A 773 -26.87 -29.01 -1.20
N PRO A 774 -25.61 -28.56 -0.98
CA PRO A 774 -24.86 -28.85 0.24
C PRO A 774 -25.52 -28.31 1.52
N GLN A 775 -26.30 -27.23 1.39
CA GLN A 775 -27.05 -26.60 2.50
C GLN A 775 -28.06 -27.55 3.15
N GLN A 776 -28.55 -28.60 2.47
CA GLN A 776 -29.49 -29.57 3.03
C GLN A 776 -28.90 -30.42 4.17
N LYS A 777 -27.60 -30.37 4.37
CA LYS A 777 -26.90 -31.04 5.47
C LYS A 777 -26.85 -30.22 6.75
N PHE A 778 -27.38 -28.99 6.74
CA PHE A 778 -27.27 -28.04 7.85
C PHE A 778 -28.65 -27.42 8.17
N HIS A 779 -28.87 -27.08 9.44
CA HIS A 779 -29.96 -26.21 9.83
C HIS A 779 -29.65 -24.76 9.39
N SER A 780 -30.67 -24.06 8.96
CA SER A 780 -30.53 -22.64 8.58
C SER A 780 -30.28 -21.78 9.82
N PHE A 781 -29.37 -20.82 9.68
CA PHE A 781 -29.03 -19.82 10.71
C PHE A 781 -29.07 -18.44 10.11
N HIS A 782 -30.20 -17.73 10.23
CA HIS A 782 -30.46 -16.46 9.56
C HIS A 782 -30.02 -15.22 10.35
N GLU A 783 -29.49 -15.40 11.55
CA GLU A 783 -28.99 -14.32 12.38
C GLU A 783 -27.64 -13.79 11.86
N ALA A 784 -27.25 -12.63 12.40
CA ALA A 784 -25.98 -12.00 12.05
C ALA A 784 -24.81 -12.74 12.71
N ILE A 785 -23.74 -12.92 11.93
CA ILE A 785 -22.44 -13.42 12.39
C ILE A 785 -21.41 -12.30 12.17
N LEU A 786 -20.64 -11.96 13.20
CA LEU A 786 -19.50 -11.08 13.06
C LEU A 786 -18.26 -11.90 12.69
N LEU A 787 -17.60 -11.59 11.57
CA LEU A 787 -16.47 -12.37 11.05
C LEU A 787 -15.18 -11.57 11.01
N HIS A 788 -14.14 -12.06 11.70
CA HIS A 788 -12.76 -11.63 11.55
C HIS A 788 -11.91 -12.71 10.89
N VAL A 789 -11.44 -12.49 9.66
CA VAL A 789 -10.58 -13.41 8.90
C VAL A 789 -9.11 -13.22 9.30
N HIS A 790 -8.36 -14.31 9.42
CA HIS A 790 -6.94 -14.29 9.77
C HIS A 790 -6.09 -13.55 8.72
N CYS A 791 -5.05 -12.83 9.16
CA CYS A 791 -4.23 -11.99 8.26
C CYS A 791 -3.51 -12.79 7.16
N HIS A 792 -2.98 -14.00 7.45
CA HIS A 792 -2.35 -14.84 6.44
C HIS A 792 -3.36 -15.35 5.40
N GLN A 793 -4.58 -15.70 5.82
CA GLN A 793 -5.66 -16.07 4.90
C GLN A 793 -6.03 -14.87 3.99
N LYS A 794 -6.17 -13.67 4.54
CA LYS A 794 -6.38 -12.45 3.75
C LYS A 794 -5.26 -12.18 2.75
N SER A 795 -4.00 -12.52 3.10
CA SER A 795 -2.83 -12.27 2.26
C SER A 795 -2.61 -13.31 1.17
N LEU A 796 -2.84 -14.58 1.45
CA LEU A 796 -2.43 -15.70 0.61
C LEU A 796 -3.60 -16.42 -0.08
N GLU A 797 -4.83 -16.22 0.43
CA GLU A 797 -6.08 -16.78 -0.11
C GLU A 797 -7.12 -15.67 -0.34
N ASN A 798 -8.38 -16.05 -0.57
CA ASN A 798 -9.48 -15.10 -0.72
C ASN A 798 -10.14 -14.81 0.64
N ALA A 799 -10.11 -13.56 1.06
CA ALA A 799 -10.71 -13.12 2.32
C ALA A 799 -12.26 -13.26 2.39
N GLY A 800 -12.91 -13.58 1.26
CA GLY A 800 -14.35 -13.79 1.16
C GLY A 800 -14.81 -15.22 1.48
N ASP A 801 -13.91 -16.18 1.46
CA ASP A 801 -14.27 -17.61 1.46
C ASP A 801 -15.05 -18.05 2.71
N THR A 802 -14.61 -17.65 3.90
CA THR A 802 -15.31 -17.96 5.15
C THR A 802 -16.74 -17.41 5.16
N ALA A 803 -16.92 -16.16 4.67
CA ALA A 803 -18.25 -15.56 4.57
C ALA A 803 -19.13 -16.28 3.57
N TYR A 804 -18.57 -16.63 2.40
CA TYR A 804 -19.28 -17.38 1.37
C TYR A 804 -19.77 -18.76 1.89
N VAL A 805 -18.92 -19.51 2.58
CA VAL A 805 -19.26 -20.81 3.18
C VAL A 805 -20.44 -20.67 4.16
N LEU A 806 -20.36 -19.71 5.10
CA LEU A 806 -21.42 -19.44 6.08
C LEU A 806 -22.74 -19.03 5.42
N GLN A 807 -22.67 -18.17 4.38
CA GLN A 807 -23.84 -17.73 3.65
C GLN A 807 -24.50 -18.87 2.84
N LEU A 808 -23.66 -19.67 2.14
CA LEU A 808 -24.15 -20.74 1.29
C LEU A 808 -24.77 -21.90 2.10
N LEU A 809 -24.09 -22.33 3.18
CA LEU A 809 -24.54 -23.49 3.97
C LEU A 809 -25.66 -23.16 4.94
N LEU A 810 -25.61 -21.98 5.57
CA LEU A 810 -26.50 -21.64 6.68
C LEU A 810 -27.51 -20.54 6.34
N GLY A 811 -27.35 -19.79 5.24
CA GLY A 811 -28.13 -18.59 4.96
C GLY A 811 -27.80 -17.41 5.90
N ALA A 812 -26.66 -17.45 6.58
CA ALA A 812 -26.28 -16.48 7.62
C ALA A 812 -26.04 -15.07 7.04
N LYS A 813 -26.36 -14.05 7.84
CA LYS A 813 -25.98 -12.66 7.55
C LYS A 813 -24.57 -12.40 8.07
N VAL A 814 -23.58 -12.34 7.21
CA VAL A 814 -22.18 -12.22 7.63
C VAL A 814 -21.67 -10.78 7.57
N ASN A 815 -21.37 -10.20 8.73
CA ASN A 815 -20.77 -8.89 8.91
C ASN A 815 -19.24 -9.03 8.98
N ARG A 816 -18.54 -8.78 7.87
CA ARG A 816 -17.07 -8.86 7.85
C ARG A 816 -16.44 -7.63 8.48
N VAL A 817 -15.60 -7.84 9.51
CA VAL A 817 -14.79 -6.78 10.09
C VAL A 817 -13.66 -6.40 9.12
N LYS A 818 -13.66 -5.15 8.67
CA LYS A 818 -12.62 -4.60 7.77
C LYS A 818 -11.34 -4.22 8.52
N SER A 819 -10.90 -5.08 9.45
CA SER A 819 -9.63 -4.91 10.18
C SER A 819 -8.44 -5.43 9.38
N SER A 820 -7.25 -4.93 9.66
CA SER A 820 -6.02 -5.48 9.10
C SER A 820 -5.59 -6.75 9.88
N CYS A 821 -4.82 -6.62 10.93
CA CYS A 821 -4.40 -7.72 11.84
C CYS A 821 -5.07 -7.53 13.21
N CYS A 822 -5.28 -8.64 13.93
CA CYS A 822 -5.75 -8.58 15.32
C CYS A 822 -4.71 -8.01 16.31
N GLY A 823 -3.43 -7.89 15.89
CA GLY A 823 -2.34 -7.40 16.73
C GLY A 823 -1.68 -8.44 17.62
N MET A 824 -2.23 -9.65 17.80
CA MET A 824 -1.61 -10.70 18.63
C MET A 824 -0.36 -11.30 17.97
N ALA A 825 -0.46 -11.75 16.73
CA ALA A 825 0.63 -12.33 15.94
C ALA A 825 1.47 -13.36 16.75
N GLY A 826 0.84 -14.38 17.28
CA GLY A 826 1.46 -15.42 18.11
C GLY A 826 2.12 -14.84 19.37
N GLY A 827 3.41 -15.10 19.56
CA GLY A 827 4.16 -14.62 20.73
C GLY A 827 4.41 -13.11 20.77
N TYR A 828 4.23 -12.37 19.66
CA TYR A 828 4.49 -10.92 19.60
C TYR A 828 3.63 -10.14 20.60
N GLY A 829 2.32 -10.27 20.53
CA GLY A 829 1.38 -9.54 21.38
C GLY A 829 1.33 -10.04 22.83
N MET A 830 1.95 -11.20 23.10
CA MET A 830 2.11 -11.72 24.47
C MET A 830 3.20 -10.97 25.25
N LYS A 831 4.22 -10.46 24.56
CA LYS A 831 5.36 -9.80 25.20
C LYS A 831 4.95 -8.47 25.81
N LYS A 832 5.51 -8.18 27.01
CA LYS A 832 5.28 -6.92 27.73
C LYS A 832 5.67 -5.69 26.90
N GLU A 833 6.78 -5.75 26.20
CA GLU A 833 7.31 -4.66 25.37
C GLU A 833 6.44 -4.33 24.15
N ASN A 834 5.63 -5.28 23.67
CA ASN A 834 4.78 -5.13 22.50
C ASN A 834 3.28 -5.00 22.84
N TYR A 835 2.91 -5.15 24.11
CA TYR A 835 1.52 -5.20 24.55
C TYR A 835 0.73 -3.95 24.14
N GLU A 836 1.28 -2.77 24.40
CA GLU A 836 0.64 -1.50 24.05
C GLU A 836 0.37 -1.39 22.55
N MET A 837 1.36 -1.71 21.71
CA MET A 837 1.21 -1.65 20.26
C MET A 837 0.22 -2.72 19.76
N SER A 838 0.28 -3.93 20.32
CA SER A 838 -0.67 -5.02 20.01
C SER A 838 -2.12 -4.61 20.32
N THR A 839 -2.34 -3.97 21.46
CA THR A 839 -3.65 -3.46 21.89
C THR A 839 -4.12 -2.30 21.01
N LYS A 840 -3.24 -1.34 20.69
CA LYS A 840 -3.56 -0.26 19.74
C LYS A 840 -4.02 -0.79 18.39
N MET A 841 -3.31 -1.79 17.83
CA MET A 841 -3.72 -2.41 16.55
C MET A 841 -5.11 -3.05 16.62
N ALA A 842 -5.41 -3.78 17.70
CA ALA A 842 -6.70 -4.41 17.89
C ALA A 842 -7.85 -3.38 18.00
N ASN A 843 -7.60 -2.29 18.71
CA ASN A 843 -8.56 -1.23 18.98
C ASN A 843 -8.83 -0.31 17.78
N LEU A 844 -8.03 -0.40 16.70
CA LEU A 844 -8.30 0.40 15.50
C LEU A 844 -9.67 0.06 14.88
N VAL A 845 -9.99 -1.23 14.79
CA VAL A 845 -11.20 -1.70 14.11
C VAL A 845 -11.81 -2.94 14.80
N LEU A 846 -10.98 -3.94 15.15
CA LEU A 846 -11.48 -5.24 15.59
C LEU A 846 -12.31 -5.16 16.87
N ILE A 847 -11.70 -4.67 17.94
CA ILE A 847 -12.36 -4.66 19.27
C ILE A 847 -13.61 -3.79 19.29
N PRO A 848 -13.63 -2.55 18.74
CA PRO A 848 -14.85 -1.76 18.70
C PRO A 848 -16.01 -2.46 17.96
N ASN A 849 -15.73 -3.21 16.88
CA ASN A 849 -16.77 -3.96 16.19
C ASN A 849 -17.25 -5.17 17.00
N VAL A 850 -16.37 -5.85 17.76
CA VAL A 850 -16.73 -6.97 18.63
C VAL A 850 -17.60 -6.48 19.80
N GLU A 851 -17.26 -5.35 20.40
CA GLU A 851 -18.00 -4.75 21.52
C GLU A 851 -19.37 -4.23 21.10
N ALA A 852 -19.47 -3.67 19.89
CA ALA A 852 -20.73 -3.17 19.34
C ALA A 852 -21.67 -4.27 18.81
N PHE A 853 -21.19 -5.51 18.68
CA PHE A 853 -21.95 -6.62 18.12
C PHE A 853 -22.67 -7.41 19.21
N ASP A 854 -23.98 -7.54 19.11
CA ASP A 854 -24.87 -8.24 20.08
C ASP A 854 -25.31 -9.64 19.64
N GLY A 855 -24.97 -10.07 18.41
CA GLY A 855 -25.33 -11.40 17.91
C GLY A 855 -24.59 -12.56 18.59
N GLU A 856 -25.03 -13.78 18.32
CA GLU A 856 -24.57 -14.99 19.01
C GLU A 856 -23.10 -15.33 18.69
N TYR A 857 -22.75 -15.36 17.38
CA TYR A 857 -21.42 -15.82 16.95
C TYR A 857 -20.49 -14.69 16.55
N VAL A 858 -19.36 -14.60 17.23
CA VAL A 858 -18.15 -13.89 16.75
C VAL A 858 -17.21 -14.95 16.20
N VAL A 859 -17.06 -15.01 14.89
CA VAL A 859 -16.19 -15.98 14.21
C VAL A 859 -14.82 -15.35 13.94
N ALA A 860 -13.75 -16.05 14.35
CA ALA A 860 -12.38 -15.69 14.03
C ALA A 860 -11.58 -16.93 13.60
N THR A 861 -11.03 -16.91 12.37
CA THR A 861 -10.45 -18.10 11.74
C THR A 861 -9.09 -18.50 12.32
N GLY A 862 -8.36 -17.60 13.02
CA GLY A 862 -7.06 -17.91 13.63
C GLY A 862 -7.09 -18.00 15.15
N THR A 863 -6.37 -18.94 15.75
CA THR A 863 -6.22 -19.14 17.20
C THR A 863 -5.75 -17.86 17.91
N SER A 864 -4.73 -17.17 17.37
CA SER A 864 -4.25 -15.89 17.92
C SER A 864 -5.32 -14.80 17.90
N CYS A 865 -6.22 -14.80 16.91
CA CYS A 865 -7.29 -13.82 16.81
C CYS A 865 -8.37 -14.07 17.86
N ARG A 866 -8.74 -15.34 18.08
CA ARG A 866 -9.70 -15.74 19.13
C ARG A 866 -9.17 -15.36 20.52
N HIS A 867 -7.89 -15.61 20.78
CA HIS A 867 -7.23 -15.23 22.02
C HIS A 867 -7.20 -13.71 22.23
N GLN A 868 -6.91 -12.91 21.20
CA GLN A 868 -6.91 -11.44 21.28
C GLN A 868 -8.29 -10.88 21.63
N ILE A 869 -9.35 -11.42 21.01
CA ILE A 869 -10.73 -11.05 21.29
C ILE A 869 -11.11 -11.40 22.73
N GLN A 870 -10.76 -12.60 23.19
CA GLN A 870 -11.03 -13.04 24.56
C GLN A 870 -10.31 -12.14 25.57
N ASP A 871 -9.03 -11.81 25.36
CA ASP A 871 -8.26 -10.98 26.29
C ASP A 871 -8.75 -9.53 26.37
N LEU A 872 -9.14 -8.93 25.25
CA LEU A 872 -9.44 -7.49 25.20
C LEU A 872 -10.93 -7.17 25.30
N ALA A 873 -11.80 -7.96 24.68
CA ALA A 873 -13.25 -7.74 24.69
C ALA A 873 -14.01 -8.66 25.67
N GLN A 874 -13.31 -9.57 26.37
CA GLN A 874 -13.92 -10.56 27.28
C GLN A 874 -15.06 -11.36 26.61
N ARG A 875 -14.96 -11.58 25.29
CA ARG A 875 -15.95 -12.25 24.46
C ARG A 875 -15.34 -13.51 23.82
N THR A 876 -16.05 -14.62 23.89
CA THR A 876 -15.61 -15.87 23.24
C THR A 876 -15.83 -15.74 21.73
N ALA A 877 -14.73 -15.85 20.97
CA ALA A 877 -14.78 -16.01 19.54
C ALA A 877 -14.56 -17.49 19.18
N VAL A 878 -15.29 -17.96 18.17
CA VAL A 878 -15.31 -19.37 17.74
C VAL A 878 -14.68 -19.55 16.35
N HIS A 879 -14.30 -20.78 16.00
CA HIS A 879 -13.86 -21.12 14.64
C HIS A 879 -15.07 -21.32 13.73
N LEU A 880 -14.90 -21.19 12.39
CA LEU A 880 -15.92 -21.52 11.40
C LEU A 880 -16.57 -22.88 11.65
N LEU A 881 -15.75 -23.88 11.97
CA LEU A 881 -16.21 -25.25 12.22
C LEU A 881 -17.11 -25.40 13.45
N ASP A 882 -16.98 -24.55 14.44
CA ASP A 882 -17.89 -24.57 15.59
C ASP A 882 -19.31 -24.25 15.14
N VAL A 883 -19.46 -23.17 14.34
CA VAL A 883 -20.78 -22.74 13.82
C VAL A 883 -21.37 -23.79 12.86
N LEU A 884 -20.53 -24.34 11.96
CA LEU A 884 -20.99 -25.35 11.02
C LEU A 884 -21.41 -26.65 11.74
N TRP A 885 -20.64 -27.06 12.75
CA TRP A 885 -20.94 -28.28 13.49
C TRP A 885 -22.18 -28.13 14.37
N ASP A 886 -22.38 -26.99 15.00
CA ASP A 886 -23.57 -26.70 15.80
C ASP A 886 -24.86 -26.73 14.94
N GLN A 887 -24.76 -26.46 13.65
CA GLN A 887 -25.88 -26.49 12.69
C GLN A 887 -25.92 -27.78 11.87
N LEU A 888 -24.99 -28.73 12.05
CA LEU A 888 -24.94 -29.97 11.27
C LEU A 888 -26.10 -30.91 11.64
N ILE A 889 -26.83 -31.38 10.63
CA ILE A 889 -27.90 -32.35 10.80
C ILE A 889 -27.24 -33.74 11.01
N MET A 890 -27.24 -34.20 12.25
CA MET A 890 -26.71 -35.53 12.60
C MET A 890 -27.71 -36.59 12.18
N ASP A 891 -27.36 -37.50 11.28
CA ASP A 891 -28.15 -38.69 10.98
C ASP A 891 -28.17 -39.59 12.22
N THR A 892 -29.32 -39.62 12.93
CA THR A 892 -29.52 -40.46 14.13
C THR A 892 -29.62 -41.97 13.82
N THR A 893 -29.45 -42.42 12.57
CA THR A 893 -29.62 -43.80 12.12
C THR A 893 -28.36 -44.67 12.19
N ALA A 894 -27.21 -44.16 12.68
CA ALA A 894 -25.94 -44.91 12.73
C ALA A 894 -25.54 -45.39 14.14
N GLN A 895 -26.49 -45.54 15.10
CA GLN A 895 -26.29 -46.07 16.44
C GLN A 895 -27.15 -47.33 16.70
N ASP A 896 -27.25 -48.23 15.74
CA ASP A 896 -27.74 -49.58 15.98
C ASP A 896 -26.75 -50.61 15.45
#